data_513967d9e2082b8552f1448f950044d1
#
_entry.id   513967d9e2082b8552f1448f950044d1
#
_cell.length_a   1.000
_cell.length_b   1.000
_cell.length_c   1.000
_cell.angle_alpha   90.00
_cell.angle_beta   90.00
_cell.angle_gamma   90.00
#
_symmetry.space_group_name_H-M   'P 1'
#
loop_
_entity.id
_entity.type
_entity.pdbx_description
1 polymer ?
#
loop_
_entity_poly.entity_id
_entity_poly.type
_entity_poly.pdbx_seq_one_letter_code
_entity_poly.pdbx_strand_id
1 'polypeptide(L)'
;MALLSGLQTSLTGMKVAQQQLDIIGRNVANVDTEGYTRKTAAQKNVVLAGQNAGVALGNITRTVNEGLLRSFLAANNAYGTANGKSQYLSKTETLLGTPEGDDSISASVADLQAAFNTFSTDVTSATGRYNLLNAANTVTSRLNYLSEEIQKLRGDADMSIKEDVDQINNLLDELKTLNDKIVKYQVLGYDGVADLEDQRDSALRDLSGLIDINYFKRENGEMVIQTKNGVTLLDRDVHKLSHNSVAQASATTSYAGGGISGIYVDGVDITNQIAGGEIQGLIEIRDVTLPSLQSQLDELAGVLKTQINAIHNQGTAYPNTPSSLTGTRSFIDPNAQHISIENGDVRFIIFDSEGNQVATTNLNGGLGFTEGTVAEMTQRINDWLQSPDGANLPQASAGFDDDGHLVIDTGDSEYSIAIMDEASSTVGSEQSSVSIKFDANGDGTYDRTAEGFSSFFGLNDFFVSNTNEAIYDSKVVSKGMNLGLKNVVTLNFSDTSHGLNYGSINIYPNDSLQTIVDKINSDPVLNENIQASLVPNGNGYVLRIVNASGEQMEISESVAPGGQGGVIEKLGLAPSNAGVSSSISVREELQTTPALIANGSPQYDVASSEYKLNQASNTIANEMVKVFTESQSFGQSGTLSSMSTTLSNYASTFVGNIASETNEASKTLAYQQELTNSISTKEAQISGVDMDEELSQLIVFQQS
;
A
#
# COMPACT_ATOMS: atom_id res chain seq x y z
N MET A 1 -28.66 -80.31 -24.54
CA MET A 1 -27.58 -79.49 -23.95
C MET A 1 -27.10 -78.40 -24.90
N ALA A 2 -26.75 -78.68 -26.19
CA ALA A 2 -26.28 -77.71 -27.15
C ALA A 2 -27.28 -76.61 -27.50
N LEU A 3 -28.59 -76.91 -27.58
CA LEU A 3 -29.64 -75.88 -27.88
C LEU A 3 -29.86 -74.89 -26.72
N LEU A 4 -29.76 -75.36 -25.47
CA LEU A 4 -29.88 -74.50 -24.28
C LEU A 4 -28.65 -73.58 -24.12
N SER A 5 -27.43 -74.06 -24.42
CA SER A 5 -26.22 -73.25 -24.39
C SER A 5 -26.24 -72.18 -25.49
N GLY A 6 -26.74 -72.55 -26.71
CA GLY A 6 -26.90 -71.55 -27.79
C GLY A 6 -27.92 -70.49 -27.47
N LEU A 7 -29.07 -70.83 -26.86
CA LEU A 7 -30.07 -69.85 -26.42
C LEU A 7 -29.54 -68.95 -25.31
N GLN A 8 -28.75 -69.48 -24.39
CA GLN A 8 -28.17 -68.72 -23.29
C GLN A 8 -27.10 -67.75 -23.79
N THR A 9 -26.26 -68.14 -24.77
CA THR A 9 -25.28 -67.31 -25.44
C THR A 9 -25.96 -66.16 -26.19
N SER A 10 -27.06 -66.47 -26.94
CA SER A 10 -27.84 -65.39 -27.64
C SER A 10 -28.51 -64.43 -26.68
N LEU A 11 -29.02 -64.90 -25.52
CA LEU A 11 -29.61 -64.03 -24.50
C LEU A 11 -28.59 -63.12 -23.84
N THR A 12 -27.34 -63.61 -23.62
CA THR A 12 -26.27 -62.74 -23.09
C THR A 12 -25.84 -61.72 -24.12
N GLY A 13 -25.80 -62.06 -25.43
CA GLY A 13 -25.53 -61.10 -26.52
C GLY A 13 -26.57 -60.01 -26.59
N MET A 14 -27.87 -60.37 -26.52
CA MET A 14 -28.96 -59.38 -26.53
C MET A 14 -28.92 -58.42 -25.33
N LYS A 15 -28.60 -58.93 -24.12
CA LYS A 15 -28.44 -58.10 -22.93
C LYS A 15 -27.27 -57.12 -23.07
N VAL A 16 -26.14 -57.56 -23.64
CA VAL A 16 -25.00 -56.68 -23.87
C VAL A 16 -25.32 -55.62 -24.92
N ALA A 17 -26.02 -55.98 -26.02
CA ALA A 17 -26.47 -55.00 -27.02
C ALA A 17 -27.42 -53.95 -26.41
N GLN A 18 -28.36 -54.36 -25.53
CA GLN A 18 -29.24 -53.42 -24.84
C GLN A 18 -28.49 -52.47 -23.89
N GLN A 19 -27.50 -52.98 -23.14
CA GLN A 19 -26.66 -52.15 -22.29
C GLN A 19 -25.77 -51.17 -23.10
N GLN A 20 -25.28 -51.57 -24.27
CA GLN A 20 -24.57 -50.67 -25.19
C GLN A 20 -25.49 -49.55 -25.71
N LEU A 21 -26.74 -49.90 -26.06
CA LEU A 21 -27.73 -48.88 -26.46
C LEU A 21 -28.04 -47.88 -25.34
N ASP A 22 -28.09 -48.34 -24.09
CA ASP A 22 -28.29 -47.45 -22.93
C ASP A 22 -27.08 -46.51 -22.75
N ILE A 23 -25.86 -46.96 -22.97
CA ILE A 23 -24.64 -46.12 -22.92
C ILE A 23 -24.67 -45.08 -24.04
N ILE A 24 -24.98 -45.51 -25.28
CA ILE A 24 -25.10 -44.59 -26.44
C ILE A 24 -26.20 -43.56 -26.18
N GLY A 25 -27.38 -43.99 -25.68
CA GLY A 25 -28.47 -43.09 -25.33
C GLY A 25 -28.09 -42.05 -24.30
N ARG A 26 -27.28 -42.42 -23.29
CA ARG A 26 -26.74 -41.50 -22.29
C ARG A 26 -25.74 -40.53 -22.91
N ASN A 27 -24.83 -40.99 -23.78
CA ASN A 27 -23.88 -40.14 -24.49
C ASN A 27 -24.61 -39.12 -25.33
N VAL A 28 -25.60 -39.55 -26.14
CA VAL A 28 -26.40 -38.62 -26.99
C VAL A 28 -27.18 -37.62 -26.16
N ALA A 29 -27.79 -38.04 -25.03
CA ALA A 29 -28.55 -37.16 -24.17
C ALA A 29 -27.69 -36.07 -23.48
N ASN A 30 -26.37 -36.30 -23.33
CA ASN A 30 -25.45 -35.40 -22.64
C ASN A 30 -24.41 -34.78 -23.57
N VAL A 31 -24.62 -34.76 -24.88
CA VAL A 31 -23.66 -34.24 -25.87
C VAL A 31 -23.32 -32.77 -25.64
N ASP A 32 -24.29 -31.97 -25.18
CA ASP A 32 -24.13 -30.54 -24.87
C ASP A 32 -23.88 -30.27 -23.36
N THR A 33 -23.71 -31.32 -22.54
CA THR A 33 -23.43 -31.15 -21.12
C THR A 33 -21.96 -30.86 -20.92
N GLU A 34 -21.63 -29.69 -20.39
CA GLU A 34 -20.26 -29.28 -20.11
C GLU A 34 -19.57 -30.27 -19.14
N GLY A 35 -18.32 -30.65 -19.44
CA GLY A 35 -17.56 -31.60 -18.62
C GLY A 35 -17.95 -33.08 -18.78
N TYR A 36 -19.02 -33.39 -19.54
CA TYR A 36 -19.39 -34.76 -19.80
C TYR A 36 -18.42 -35.40 -20.80
N THR A 37 -17.89 -36.57 -20.41
CA THR A 37 -16.97 -37.34 -21.25
C THR A 37 -17.69 -38.56 -21.85
N ARG A 38 -17.31 -38.96 -23.07
CA ARG A 38 -17.84 -40.10 -23.76
C ARG A 38 -17.62 -41.40 -22.96
N LYS A 39 -18.69 -42.13 -22.68
CA LYS A 39 -18.68 -43.43 -22.01
C LYS A 39 -18.61 -44.54 -23.04
N THR A 40 -17.76 -45.52 -22.76
CA THR A 40 -17.63 -46.71 -23.59
C THR A 40 -17.48 -47.96 -22.68
N ALA A 41 -17.91 -49.11 -23.18
CA ALA A 41 -17.71 -50.37 -22.48
C ALA A 41 -17.34 -51.47 -23.46
N ALA A 42 -16.26 -52.19 -23.20
CA ALA A 42 -15.81 -53.28 -24.02
C ALA A 42 -16.57 -54.59 -23.71
N GLN A 43 -16.91 -55.35 -24.75
CA GLN A 43 -17.46 -56.67 -24.58
C GLN A 43 -16.38 -57.66 -24.11
N LYS A 44 -16.69 -58.49 -23.13
CA LYS A 44 -15.83 -59.56 -22.60
C LYS A 44 -16.42 -60.92 -22.83
N ASN A 45 -15.61 -61.88 -23.25
CA ASN A 45 -16.01 -63.28 -23.33
C ASN A 45 -16.12 -63.91 -21.94
N VAL A 46 -17.26 -64.55 -21.65
CA VAL A 46 -17.51 -65.28 -20.38
C VAL A 46 -17.16 -66.75 -20.61
N VAL A 47 -16.14 -67.25 -19.88
CA VAL A 47 -15.71 -68.61 -19.90
C VAL A 47 -16.12 -69.28 -18.59
N LEU A 48 -16.94 -70.31 -18.64
CA LEU A 48 -17.35 -71.10 -17.48
C LEU A 48 -16.83 -72.57 -17.65
N ALA A 49 -16.04 -73.04 -16.70
CA ALA A 49 -15.44 -74.39 -16.73
C ALA A 49 -14.67 -74.70 -18.04
N GLY A 50 -14.01 -73.69 -18.65
CA GLY A 50 -13.23 -73.88 -19.88
C GLY A 50 -14.05 -73.83 -21.17
N GLN A 51 -15.37 -73.66 -21.11
CA GLN A 51 -16.26 -73.49 -22.26
C GLN A 51 -16.80 -72.06 -22.38
N ASN A 52 -17.00 -71.61 -23.63
CA ASN A 52 -17.58 -70.30 -23.86
C ASN A 52 -19.05 -70.28 -23.39
N ALA A 53 -19.36 -69.42 -22.38
CA ALA A 53 -20.67 -69.28 -21.75
C ALA A 53 -21.44 -68.03 -22.21
N GLY A 54 -20.90 -67.31 -23.19
CA GLY A 54 -21.51 -66.11 -23.75
C GLY A 54 -20.63 -64.82 -23.61
N VAL A 55 -21.24 -63.69 -23.63
CA VAL A 55 -20.57 -62.38 -23.52
C VAL A 55 -21.14 -61.61 -22.34
N ALA A 56 -20.33 -60.76 -21.74
CA ALA A 56 -20.70 -59.78 -20.74
C ALA A 56 -20.14 -58.42 -21.11
N LEU A 57 -20.76 -57.35 -20.63
CA LEU A 57 -20.21 -56.03 -20.75
C LEU A 57 -19.09 -55.89 -19.71
N GLY A 58 -17.98 -55.28 -20.10
CA GLY A 58 -16.92 -54.85 -19.19
C GLY A 58 -17.36 -53.60 -18.40
N ASN A 59 -16.49 -53.12 -17.55
CA ASN A 59 -16.75 -51.86 -16.84
C ASN A 59 -16.92 -50.71 -17.82
N ILE A 60 -17.86 -49.83 -17.52
CA ILE A 60 -18.00 -48.57 -18.25
C ILE A 60 -16.78 -47.72 -17.94
N THR A 61 -16.10 -47.27 -18.99
CA THR A 61 -14.94 -46.37 -18.90
C THR A 61 -15.23 -45.08 -19.67
N ARG A 62 -14.59 -44.04 -19.29
CA ARG A 62 -14.68 -42.75 -19.96
C ARG A 62 -13.43 -42.48 -20.83
N THR A 63 -13.62 -41.69 -21.86
CA THR A 63 -12.53 -41.23 -22.72
C THR A 63 -12.00 -39.93 -22.20
N VAL A 64 -10.83 -39.88 -21.61
CA VAL A 64 -10.21 -38.67 -21.06
C VAL A 64 -8.75 -38.57 -21.47
N ASN A 65 -8.35 -37.36 -21.85
CA ASN A 65 -6.95 -37.03 -22.07
C ASN A 65 -6.40 -36.27 -20.86
N GLU A 66 -5.76 -37.00 -19.94
CA GLU A 66 -5.17 -36.42 -18.70
C GLU A 66 -4.16 -35.29 -18.97
N GLY A 67 -3.48 -35.31 -20.11
CA GLY A 67 -2.56 -34.24 -20.52
C GLY A 67 -3.28 -32.93 -20.83
N LEU A 68 -4.42 -33.03 -21.56
CA LEU A 68 -5.25 -31.86 -21.85
C LEU A 68 -5.94 -31.31 -20.59
N LEU A 69 -6.44 -32.22 -19.71
CA LEU A 69 -7.02 -31.80 -18.42
C LEU A 69 -6.00 -31.01 -17.60
N ARG A 70 -4.76 -31.50 -17.48
CA ARG A 70 -3.70 -30.75 -16.76
C ARG A 70 -3.38 -29.42 -17.42
N SER A 71 -3.37 -29.36 -18.75
CA SER A 71 -3.16 -28.10 -19.49
C SER A 71 -4.31 -27.13 -19.26
N PHE A 72 -5.56 -27.64 -19.22
CA PHE A 72 -6.74 -26.83 -18.89
C PHE A 72 -6.63 -26.25 -17.50
N LEU A 73 -6.35 -27.08 -16.47
CA LEU A 73 -6.21 -26.62 -15.08
C LEU A 73 -5.15 -25.52 -14.95
N ALA A 74 -4.01 -25.66 -15.66
CA ALA A 74 -2.97 -24.64 -15.64
C ALA A 74 -3.39 -23.33 -16.32
N ALA A 75 -4.11 -23.43 -17.46
CA ALA A 75 -4.62 -22.24 -18.16
C ALA A 75 -5.74 -21.56 -17.35
N ASN A 76 -6.65 -22.34 -16.79
CA ASN A 76 -7.73 -21.82 -15.93
C ASN A 76 -7.21 -21.15 -14.67
N ASN A 77 -6.13 -21.69 -14.08
CA ASN A 77 -5.44 -21.06 -12.96
C ASN A 77 -4.85 -19.68 -13.34
N ALA A 78 -4.17 -19.60 -14.50
CA ALA A 78 -3.65 -18.34 -15.00
C ALA A 78 -4.76 -17.33 -15.37
N TYR A 79 -5.89 -17.83 -15.89
CA TYR A 79 -7.09 -17.03 -16.13
C TYR A 79 -7.65 -16.45 -14.83
N GLY A 80 -7.79 -17.25 -13.76
CA GLY A 80 -8.24 -16.80 -12.46
C GLY A 80 -7.36 -15.66 -11.91
N THR A 81 -6.03 -15.84 -11.96
CA THR A 81 -5.09 -14.78 -11.55
C THR A 81 -5.28 -13.49 -12.34
N ALA A 82 -5.39 -13.58 -13.67
CA ALA A 82 -5.58 -12.43 -14.53
C ALA A 82 -6.93 -11.75 -14.29
N ASN A 83 -7.98 -12.53 -14.01
CA ASN A 83 -9.33 -12.03 -13.70
C ASN A 83 -9.34 -11.20 -12.42
N GLY A 84 -8.83 -11.75 -11.32
CA GLY A 84 -8.74 -11.05 -10.03
C GLY A 84 -8.00 -9.71 -10.16
N LYS A 85 -6.86 -9.69 -10.87
CA LYS A 85 -6.10 -8.45 -11.13
C LYS A 85 -6.87 -7.44 -11.99
N SER A 86 -7.38 -7.88 -13.14
CA SER A 86 -8.01 -6.99 -14.13
C SER A 86 -9.23 -6.29 -13.57
N GLN A 87 -10.03 -6.96 -12.75
CA GLN A 87 -11.22 -6.37 -12.13
C GLN A 87 -10.87 -5.18 -11.23
N TYR A 88 -9.87 -5.33 -10.37
CA TYR A 88 -9.47 -4.27 -9.43
C TYR A 88 -8.69 -3.14 -10.10
N LEU A 89 -7.84 -3.46 -11.07
CA LEU A 89 -7.15 -2.44 -11.86
C LEU A 89 -8.13 -1.57 -12.65
N SER A 90 -9.18 -2.15 -13.25
CA SER A 90 -10.23 -1.38 -13.93
C SER A 90 -11.01 -0.46 -12.98
N LYS A 91 -11.31 -0.92 -11.76
CA LYS A 91 -11.92 -0.06 -10.72
C LYS A 91 -10.98 1.08 -10.34
N THR A 92 -9.69 0.78 -10.18
CA THR A 92 -8.65 1.76 -9.82
C THR A 92 -8.46 2.80 -10.92
N GLU A 93 -8.41 2.40 -12.20
CA GLU A 93 -8.34 3.31 -13.34
C GLU A 93 -9.56 4.23 -13.40
N THR A 94 -10.76 3.69 -13.17
CA THR A 94 -12.00 4.48 -13.10
C THR A 94 -11.95 5.51 -11.96
N LEU A 95 -11.41 5.14 -10.79
CA LEU A 95 -11.24 6.03 -9.64
C LEU A 95 -10.29 7.19 -9.93
N LEU A 96 -9.16 6.92 -10.57
CA LEU A 96 -8.14 7.93 -10.88
C LEU A 96 -8.57 8.85 -12.04
N GLY A 97 -9.39 8.36 -12.96
CA GLY A 97 -9.77 9.04 -14.18
C GLY A 97 -8.63 9.07 -15.21
N THR A 98 -8.81 9.87 -16.25
CA THR A 98 -7.77 10.07 -17.27
C THR A 98 -6.84 11.21 -16.85
N PRO A 99 -5.53 11.16 -17.22
CA PRO A 99 -4.58 12.24 -16.86
C PRO A 99 -5.01 13.64 -17.31
N GLU A 100 -5.77 13.73 -18.40
CA GLU A 100 -6.27 14.97 -19.00
C GLU A 100 -7.71 15.32 -18.57
N GLY A 101 -8.33 14.49 -17.73
CA GLY A 101 -9.69 14.71 -17.24
C GLY A 101 -9.76 15.80 -16.18
N ASP A 102 -10.82 16.60 -16.20
CA ASP A 102 -11.02 17.70 -15.23
C ASP A 102 -11.07 17.22 -13.77
N ASP A 103 -11.49 15.97 -13.54
CA ASP A 103 -11.55 15.36 -12.21
C ASP A 103 -10.25 14.66 -11.80
N SER A 104 -9.18 14.73 -12.60
CA SER A 104 -7.91 14.10 -12.28
C SER A 104 -7.14 14.86 -11.20
N ILE A 105 -6.28 14.15 -10.45
CA ILE A 105 -5.39 14.81 -9.48
C ILE A 105 -4.41 15.76 -10.20
N SER A 106 -3.99 15.46 -11.43
CA SER A 106 -3.11 16.33 -12.22
C SER A 106 -3.80 17.63 -12.59
N ALA A 107 -5.08 17.61 -12.95
CA ALA A 107 -5.88 18.81 -13.18
C ALA A 107 -6.02 19.66 -11.90
N SER A 108 -6.35 19.02 -10.76
CA SER A 108 -6.44 19.71 -9.48
C SER A 108 -5.12 20.41 -9.08
N VAL A 109 -3.97 19.77 -9.33
CA VAL A 109 -2.64 20.38 -9.10
C VAL A 109 -2.40 21.53 -10.06
N ALA A 110 -2.81 21.43 -11.34
CA ALA A 110 -2.70 22.53 -12.31
C ALA A 110 -3.60 23.72 -11.95
N ASP A 111 -4.80 23.48 -11.44
CA ASP A 111 -5.70 24.52 -10.95
C ASP A 111 -5.14 25.25 -9.73
N LEU A 112 -4.50 24.51 -8.81
CA LEU A 112 -3.78 25.11 -7.69
C LEU A 112 -2.62 25.99 -8.18
N GLN A 113 -1.84 25.53 -9.16
CA GLN A 113 -0.81 26.35 -9.81
C GLN A 113 -1.38 27.63 -10.40
N ALA A 114 -2.51 27.55 -11.12
CA ALA A 114 -3.17 28.73 -11.70
C ALA A 114 -3.65 29.70 -10.61
N ALA A 115 -4.13 29.20 -9.48
CA ALA A 115 -4.54 30.00 -8.36
C ALA A 115 -3.36 30.72 -7.69
N PHE A 116 -2.21 30.05 -7.48
CA PHE A 116 -0.98 30.69 -7.01
C PHE A 116 -0.47 31.74 -7.99
N ASN A 117 -0.49 31.49 -9.30
CA ASN A 117 -0.15 32.47 -10.33
C ASN A 117 -1.04 33.72 -10.23
N THR A 118 -2.36 33.55 -10.07
CA THR A 118 -3.30 34.66 -9.91
C THR A 118 -3.01 35.43 -8.65
N PHE A 119 -2.79 34.77 -7.53
CA PHE A 119 -2.44 35.39 -6.26
C PHE A 119 -1.13 36.18 -6.35
N SER A 120 -0.09 35.61 -6.99
CA SER A 120 1.22 36.32 -7.12
C SER A 120 1.17 37.59 -7.97
N THR A 121 0.20 37.73 -8.87
CA THR A 121 0.02 38.94 -9.68
C THR A 121 -0.71 40.04 -8.93
N ASP A 122 -1.60 39.71 -7.98
CA ASP A 122 -2.30 40.67 -7.11
C ASP A 122 -2.49 40.06 -5.71
N VAL A 123 -1.45 40.17 -4.89
CA VAL A 123 -1.42 39.67 -3.50
C VAL A 123 -2.35 40.47 -2.56
N THR A 124 -2.87 41.64 -3.01
CA THR A 124 -3.80 42.45 -2.22
C THR A 124 -5.26 42.02 -2.38
N SER A 125 -5.55 41.22 -3.41
CA SER A 125 -6.90 40.78 -3.74
C SER A 125 -7.43 39.77 -2.72
N ALA A 126 -8.47 40.15 -1.97
CA ALA A 126 -9.19 39.21 -1.09
C ALA A 126 -9.80 38.04 -1.88
N THR A 127 -10.37 38.31 -3.06
CA THR A 127 -10.91 37.27 -3.96
C THR A 127 -9.81 36.32 -4.42
N GLY A 128 -8.61 36.81 -4.73
CA GLY A 128 -7.45 36.01 -5.11
C GLY A 128 -7.05 35.02 -4.01
N ARG A 129 -7.03 35.47 -2.73
CA ARG A 129 -6.74 34.62 -1.57
C ARG A 129 -7.80 33.55 -1.36
N TYR A 130 -9.11 33.90 -1.45
CA TYR A 130 -10.19 32.91 -1.37
C TYR A 130 -10.11 31.86 -2.50
N ASN A 131 -9.81 32.29 -3.72
CA ASN A 131 -9.66 31.36 -4.86
C ASN A 131 -8.47 30.41 -4.65
N LEU A 132 -7.36 30.92 -4.11
CA LEU A 132 -6.20 30.09 -3.77
C LEU A 132 -6.55 29.03 -2.72
N LEU A 133 -7.24 29.42 -1.63
CA LEU A 133 -7.67 28.47 -0.60
C LEU A 133 -8.67 27.45 -1.14
N ASN A 134 -9.60 27.85 -2.01
CA ASN A 134 -10.53 26.93 -2.63
C ASN A 134 -9.80 25.89 -3.50
N ALA A 135 -8.83 26.32 -4.31
CA ALA A 135 -8.02 25.42 -5.12
C ALA A 135 -7.17 24.48 -4.24
N ALA A 136 -6.58 24.99 -3.16
CA ALA A 136 -5.84 24.20 -2.18
C ALA A 136 -6.72 23.16 -1.49
N ASN A 137 -7.93 23.55 -1.05
CA ASN A 137 -8.90 22.63 -0.48
C ASN A 137 -9.37 21.57 -1.50
N THR A 138 -9.48 21.92 -2.77
CA THR A 138 -9.84 20.97 -3.83
C THR A 138 -8.77 19.89 -3.98
N VAL A 139 -7.49 20.28 -4.05
CA VAL A 139 -6.38 19.32 -4.15
C VAL A 139 -6.31 18.41 -2.92
N THR A 140 -6.36 18.99 -1.72
CA THR A 140 -6.28 18.18 -0.47
C THR A 140 -7.47 17.23 -0.34
N SER A 141 -8.69 17.70 -0.64
CA SER A 141 -9.89 16.85 -0.63
C SER A 141 -9.80 15.71 -1.67
N ARG A 142 -9.22 16.00 -2.85
CA ARG A 142 -9.01 14.96 -3.88
C ARG A 142 -7.98 13.92 -3.45
N LEU A 143 -6.88 14.34 -2.82
CA LEU A 143 -5.88 13.44 -2.24
C LEU A 143 -6.49 12.54 -1.17
N ASN A 144 -7.24 13.13 -0.23
CA ASN A 144 -7.91 12.40 0.84
C ASN A 144 -8.91 11.38 0.28
N TYR A 145 -9.74 11.78 -0.67
CA TYR A 145 -10.72 10.92 -1.33
C TYR A 145 -10.05 9.73 -2.04
N LEU A 146 -9.00 10.00 -2.81
CA LEU A 146 -8.27 8.93 -3.52
C LEU A 146 -7.63 7.95 -2.53
N SER A 147 -7.04 8.45 -1.45
CA SER A 147 -6.47 7.60 -0.40
C SER A 147 -7.55 6.73 0.25
N GLU A 148 -8.69 7.29 0.62
CA GLU A 148 -9.82 6.55 1.21
C GLU A 148 -10.33 5.44 0.29
N GLU A 149 -10.57 5.75 -0.99
CA GLU A 149 -11.06 4.77 -1.95
C GLU A 149 -10.03 3.67 -2.28
N ILE A 150 -8.72 3.99 -2.27
CA ILE A 150 -7.67 2.97 -2.35
C ILE A 150 -7.76 2.00 -1.18
N GLN A 151 -7.92 2.50 0.06
CA GLN A 151 -8.05 1.61 1.23
C GLN A 151 -9.33 0.79 1.19
N LYS A 152 -10.42 1.34 0.70
CA LYS A 152 -11.67 0.62 0.48
C LYS A 152 -11.51 -0.50 -0.55
N LEU A 153 -10.87 -0.22 -1.70
CA LEU A 153 -10.56 -1.26 -2.68
C LEU A 153 -9.67 -2.38 -2.11
N ARG A 154 -8.74 -2.04 -1.19
CA ARG A 154 -7.94 -3.05 -0.48
C ARG A 154 -8.80 -3.93 0.43
N GLY A 155 -9.74 -3.33 1.16
CA GLY A 155 -10.71 -4.06 1.99
C GLY A 155 -11.63 -4.96 1.15
N ASP A 156 -12.10 -4.46 0.00
CA ASP A 156 -12.92 -5.24 -0.94
C ASP A 156 -12.15 -6.44 -1.51
N ALA A 157 -10.87 -6.26 -1.85
CA ALA A 157 -10.02 -7.37 -2.31
C ALA A 157 -9.80 -8.41 -1.20
N ASP A 158 -9.63 -7.98 0.04
CA ASP A 158 -9.50 -8.87 1.20
C ASP A 158 -10.78 -9.65 1.49
N MET A 159 -11.94 -9.01 1.29
CA MET A 159 -13.24 -9.68 1.38
C MET A 159 -13.42 -10.71 0.26
N SER A 160 -13.03 -10.39 -0.98
CA SER A 160 -13.06 -11.34 -2.09
C SER A 160 -12.17 -12.56 -1.83
N ILE A 161 -10.99 -12.36 -1.20
CA ILE A 161 -10.15 -13.49 -0.74
C ILE A 161 -10.90 -14.38 0.24
N LYS A 162 -11.68 -13.79 1.15
CA LYS A 162 -12.49 -14.55 2.11
C LYS A 162 -13.57 -15.37 1.42
N GLU A 163 -14.25 -14.79 0.42
CA GLU A 163 -15.29 -15.47 -0.37
C GLU A 163 -14.68 -16.63 -1.17
N ASP A 164 -13.53 -16.45 -1.79
CA ASP A 164 -12.80 -17.50 -2.51
C ASP A 164 -12.36 -18.62 -1.57
N VAL A 165 -11.86 -18.30 -0.37
CA VAL A 165 -11.50 -19.30 0.65
C VAL A 165 -12.71 -20.15 1.05
N ASP A 166 -13.88 -19.55 1.21
CA ASP A 166 -15.10 -20.27 1.52
C ASP A 166 -15.56 -21.14 0.35
N GLN A 167 -15.44 -20.66 -0.89
CA GLN A 167 -15.74 -21.45 -2.09
C GLN A 167 -14.77 -22.62 -2.27
N ILE A 168 -13.48 -22.42 -2.07
CA ILE A 168 -12.47 -23.50 -2.07
C ILE A 168 -12.84 -24.59 -1.05
N ASN A 169 -13.18 -24.21 0.17
CA ASN A 169 -13.58 -25.17 1.20
C ASN A 169 -14.82 -25.98 0.79
N ASN A 170 -15.80 -25.37 0.16
CA ASN A 170 -16.99 -26.06 -0.35
C ASN A 170 -16.63 -27.05 -1.46
N LEU A 171 -15.76 -26.65 -2.41
CA LEU A 171 -15.28 -27.53 -3.47
C LEU A 171 -14.44 -28.72 -2.92
N LEU A 172 -13.63 -28.50 -1.89
CA LEU A 172 -12.87 -29.57 -1.24
C LEU A 172 -13.80 -30.56 -0.53
N ASP A 173 -14.86 -30.12 0.13
CA ASP A 173 -15.88 -30.99 0.75
C ASP A 173 -16.64 -31.79 -0.32
N GLU A 174 -16.97 -31.19 -1.47
CA GLU A 174 -17.58 -31.87 -2.62
C GLU A 174 -16.63 -32.93 -3.21
N LEU A 175 -15.37 -32.57 -3.48
CA LEU A 175 -14.34 -33.47 -3.98
C LEU A 175 -14.11 -34.68 -3.05
N LYS A 176 -14.12 -34.45 -1.73
CA LYS A 176 -14.07 -35.49 -0.72
C LYS A 176 -15.25 -36.45 -0.84
N THR A 177 -16.47 -35.90 -0.95
CA THR A 177 -17.69 -36.67 -1.08
C THR A 177 -17.67 -37.53 -2.37
N LEU A 178 -17.20 -36.99 -3.48
CA LEU A 178 -17.05 -37.68 -4.75
C LEU A 178 -15.98 -38.79 -4.68
N ASN A 179 -14.83 -38.50 -4.05
CA ASN A 179 -13.80 -39.50 -3.79
C ASN A 179 -14.35 -40.74 -3.04
N ASP A 180 -15.07 -40.50 -1.94
CA ASP A 180 -15.65 -41.56 -1.12
C ASP A 180 -16.65 -42.44 -1.90
N LYS A 181 -17.50 -41.79 -2.72
CA LYS A 181 -18.47 -42.47 -3.59
C LYS A 181 -17.75 -43.30 -4.67
N ILE A 182 -16.73 -42.74 -5.33
CA ILE A 182 -15.94 -43.41 -6.37
C ILE A 182 -15.29 -44.67 -5.81
N VAL A 183 -14.54 -44.55 -4.70
CA VAL A 183 -13.88 -45.70 -4.05
C VAL A 183 -14.89 -46.75 -3.66
N LYS A 184 -16.00 -46.37 -3.05
CA LYS A 184 -17.07 -47.32 -2.65
C LYS A 184 -17.70 -48.02 -3.85
N TYR A 185 -18.03 -47.31 -4.94
CA TYR A 185 -18.71 -47.86 -6.10
C TYR A 185 -17.78 -48.73 -6.94
N GLN A 186 -16.49 -48.41 -7.02
CA GLN A 186 -15.47 -49.30 -7.63
C GLN A 186 -15.38 -50.65 -6.92
N VAL A 187 -15.35 -50.65 -5.58
CA VAL A 187 -15.30 -51.89 -4.79
C VAL A 187 -16.58 -52.73 -4.96
N LEU A 188 -17.75 -52.09 -5.04
CA LEU A 188 -19.03 -52.76 -5.17
C LEU A 188 -19.38 -53.12 -6.63
N GLY A 189 -18.59 -52.68 -7.62
CA GLY A 189 -18.83 -52.93 -9.04
C GLY A 189 -20.09 -52.26 -9.58
N TYR A 190 -20.49 -51.10 -9.01
CA TYR A 190 -21.65 -50.34 -9.50
C TYR A 190 -21.30 -49.58 -10.79
N ASP A 191 -22.27 -49.53 -11.72
CA ASP A 191 -22.24 -48.63 -12.86
C ASP A 191 -22.39 -47.17 -12.37
N GLY A 192 -21.79 -46.22 -13.05
CA GLY A 192 -21.88 -44.77 -12.71
C GLY A 192 -20.61 -44.19 -12.07
N VAL A 193 -19.56 -45.00 -11.90
CA VAL A 193 -18.24 -44.46 -11.46
C VAL A 193 -17.74 -43.40 -12.44
N ALA A 194 -17.91 -43.60 -13.75
CA ALA A 194 -17.51 -42.67 -14.79
C ALA A 194 -18.21 -41.29 -14.71
N ASP A 195 -19.48 -41.26 -14.28
CA ASP A 195 -20.23 -40.02 -14.11
C ASP A 195 -19.77 -39.23 -12.85
N LEU A 196 -19.43 -39.98 -11.77
CA LEU A 196 -18.85 -39.34 -10.57
C LEU A 196 -17.45 -38.83 -10.82
N GLU A 197 -16.67 -39.48 -11.70
CA GLU A 197 -15.36 -38.98 -12.11
C GLU A 197 -15.46 -37.71 -12.97
N ASP A 198 -16.50 -37.58 -13.84
CA ASP A 198 -16.75 -36.34 -14.58
C ASP A 198 -17.11 -35.20 -13.63
N GLN A 199 -18.00 -35.43 -12.65
CA GLN A 199 -18.33 -34.45 -11.61
C GLN A 199 -17.09 -34.04 -10.82
N ARG A 200 -16.21 -34.96 -10.46
CA ARG A 200 -14.97 -34.67 -9.75
C ARG A 200 -14.02 -33.85 -10.58
N ASP A 201 -13.90 -34.13 -11.87
CA ASP A 201 -13.03 -33.34 -12.76
C ASP A 201 -13.61 -31.94 -13.00
N SER A 202 -14.96 -31.77 -13.00
CA SER A 202 -15.60 -30.45 -13.03
C SER A 202 -15.27 -29.64 -11.76
N ALA A 203 -15.49 -30.20 -10.57
CA ALA A 203 -15.14 -29.53 -9.32
C ALA A 203 -13.64 -29.23 -9.21
N LEU A 204 -12.78 -30.05 -9.79
CA LEU A 204 -11.33 -29.80 -9.87
C LEU A 204 -11.00 -28.61 -10.79
N ARG A 205 -11.75 -28.43 -11.89
CA ARG A 205 -11.62 -27.28 -12.79
C ARG A 205 -11.99 -26.00 -12.07
N ASP A 206 -13.13 -25.99 -11.38
CA ASP A 206 -13.58 -24.82 -10.61
C ASP A 206 -12.55 -24.46 -9.54
N LEU A 207 -12.05 -25.46 -8.79
CA LEU A 207 -11.00 -25.25 -7.80
C LEU A 207 -9.71 -24.67 -8.40
N SER A 208 -9.33 -25.10 -9.61
CA SER A 208 -8.11 -24.61 -10.28
C SER A 208 -8.17 -23.14 -10.67
N GLY A 209 -9.36 -22.57 -10.87
CA GLY A 209 -9.54 -21.14 -11.13
C GLY A 209 -9.27 -20.28 -9.88
N LEU A 210 -9.57 -20.82 -8.71
CA LEU A 210 -9.46 -20.10 -7.43
C LEU A 210 -8.07 -20.16 -6.81
N ILE A 211 -7.42 -21.34 -6.88
CA ILE A 211 -6.11 -21.58 -6.26
C ILE A 211 -5.27 -22.52 -7.12
N ASP A 212 -3.95 -22.39 -7.06
CA ASP A 212 -3.02 -23.26 -7.75
C ASP A 212 -2.97 -24.66 -7.10
N ILE A 213 -3.23 -25.70 -7.92
CA ILE A 213 -3.30 -27.06 -7.44
C ILE A 213 -2.47 -28.04 -8.29
N ASN A 214 -1.99 -29.07 -7.61
CA ASN A 214 -1.51 -30.32 -8.20
C ASN A 214 -2.36 -31.48 -7.67
N TYR A 215 -2.60 -32.50 -8.48
CA TYR A 215 -3.33 -33.67 -8.06
C TYR A 215 -2.68 -34.95 -8.56
N PHE A 216 -2.92 -36.04 -7.85
CA PHE A 216 -2.62 -37.39 -8.28
C PHE A 216 -3.68 -38.38 -7.78
N LYS A 217 -3.83 -39.50 -8.47
CA LYS A 217 -4.79 -40.57 -8.12
C LYS A 217 -4.03 -41.74 -7.49
N ARG A 218 -4.54 -42.24 -6.36
CA ARG A 218 -4.09 -43.49 -5.74
C ARG A 218 -4.64 -44.68 -6.52
N GLU A 219 -4.07 -45.90 -6.29
CA GLU A 219 -4.51 -47.13 -6.95
C GLU A 219 -5.99 -47.47 -6.71
N ASN A 220 -6.55 -47.07 -5.57
CA ASN A 220 -7.96 -47.22 -5.22
C ASN A 220 -8.89 -46.18 -5.88
N GLY A 221 -8.38 -45.32 -6.76
CA GLY A 221 -9.16 -44.27 -7.44
C GLY A 221 -9.34 -42.98 -6.64
N GLU A 222 -8.87 -42.92 -5.40
CA GLU A 222 -8.91 -41.73 -4.57
C GLU A 222 -7.97 -40.64 -5.12
N MET A 223 -8.45 -39.40 -5.26
CA MET A 223 -7.68 -38.24 -5.69
C MET A 223 -7.13 -37.51 -4.48
N VAL A 224 -5.85 -37.20 -4.50
CA VAL A 224 -5.15 -36.35 -3.54
C VAL A 224 -4.89 -35.01 -4.21
N ILE A 225 -5.18 -33.91 -3.52
CA ILE A 225 -5.00 -32.55 -4.02
C ILE A 225 -4.06 -31.80 -3.08
N GLN A 226 -3.10 -31.11 -3.66
CA GLN A 226 -2.12 -30.28 -2.96
C GLN A 226 -1.99 -28.95 -3.70
N THR A 227 -1.56 -27.89 -2.98
CA THR A 227 -1.09 -26.68 -3.67
C THR A 227 0.16 -27.00 -4.51
N LYS A 228 0.50 -26.14 -5.45
CA LYS A 228 1.72 -26.31 -6.27
C LYS A 228 2.99 -26.45 -5.42
N ASN A 229 3.01 -25.82 -4.25
CA ASN A 229 4.12 -25.87 -3.29
C ASN A 229 4.04 -27.03 -2.29
N GLY A 230 3.09 -27.96 -2.47
CA GLY A 230 3.02 -29.22 -1.75
C GLY A 230 2.23 -29.22 -0.45
N VAL A 231 1.49 -28.15 -0.15
CA VAL A 231 0.55 -28.13 1.00
C VAL A 231 -0.65 -29.01 0.64
N THR A 232 -0.96 -30.00 1.45
CA THR A 232 -2.08 -30.90 1.23
C THR A 232 -3.40 -30.20 1.55
N LEU A 233 -4.33 -30.19 0.58
CA LEU A 233 -5.69 -29.66 0.72
C LEU A 233 -6.74 -30.75 0.87
N LEU A 234 -6.53 -31.85 0.17
CA LEU A 234 -7.40 -33.04 0.24
C LEU A 234 -6.58 -34.32 0.14
N ASP A 235 -6.73 -35.18 1.12
CA ASP A 235 -6.31 -36.56 1.06
C ASP A 235 -7.45 -37.50 1.53
N ARG A 236 -7.32 -38.16 2.66
CA ARG A 236 -8.45 -38.86 3.31
C ARG A 236 -9.41 -37.90 3.98
N ASP A 237 -8.88 -36.76 4.42
CA ASP A 237 -9.61 -35.67 5.09
C ASP A 237 -9.43 -34.39 4.31
N VAL A 238 -10.30 -33.41 4.55
CA VAL A 238 -10.20 -32.06 4.00
C VAL A 238 -9.39 -31.20 4.96
N HIS A 239 -8.35 -30.55 4.44
CA HIS A 239 -7.56 -29.55 5.15
C HIS A 239 -8.08 -28.16 4.75
N LYS A 240 -8.96 -27.60 5.59
CA LYS A 240 -9.66 -26.35 5.25
C LYS A 240 -8.76 -25.14 5.34
N LEU A 241 -8.94 -24.24 4.38
CA LEU A 241 -8.36 -22.93 4.41
C LEU A 241 -9.13 -22.03 5.40
N SER A 242 -8.43 -21.12 6.04
CA SER A 242 -9.04 -20.06 6.86
C SER A 242 -8.39 -18.71 6.59
N HIS A 243 -9.21 -17.68 6.54
CA HIS A 243 -8.83 -16.29 6.38
C HIS A 243 -9.81 -15.40 7.14
N ASN A 244 -9.31 -14.38 7.85
CA ASN A 244 -10.13 -13.39 8.53
C ASN A 244 -9.95 -12.05 7.82
N SER A 245 -10.99 -11.60 7.13
CA SER A 245 -10.94 -10.31 6.45
C SER A 245 -10.85 -9.16 7.46
N VAL A 246 -10.10 -8.11 7.10
CA VAL A 246 -10.06 -6.87 7.89
C VAL A 246 -11.30 -6.04 7.64
N ALA A 247 -11.85 -5.44 8.71
CA ALA A 247 -13.02 -4.58 8.60
C ALA A 247 -12.70 -3.27 7.89
N GLN A 248 -11.50 -2.73 8.10
CA GLN A 248 -11.04 -1.48 7.50
C GLN A 248 -9.52 -1.48 7.41
N ALA A 249 -8.98 -1.27 6.21
CA ALA A 249 -7.56 -1.05 5.99
C ALA A 249 -7.22 0.45 6.12
N SER A 250 -6.00 0.77 6.51
CA SER A 250 -5.43 2.11 6.46
C SER A 250 -4.22 2.14 5.55
N ALA A 251 -3.71 3.32 5.23
CA ALA A 251 -2.50 3.48 4.40
C ALA A 251 -1.28 2.72 4.96
N THR A 252 -1.24 2.50 6.27
CA THR A 252 -0.14 1.85 6.99
C THR A 252 -0.38 0.38 7.30
N THR A 253 -1.63 -0.09 7.15
CA THR A 253 -2.00 -1.49 7.39
C THR A 253 -1.36 -2.39 6.33
N SER A 254 -0.68 -3.46 6.74
CA SER A 254 -0.07 -4.42 5.82
C SER A 254 -0.16 -5.86 6.35
N TYR A 255 -0.13 -6.83 5.42
CA TYR A 255 -0.02 -8.25 5.77
C TYR A 255 1.32 -8.53 6.49
N ALA A 256 2.42 -7.97 5.99
CA ALA A 256 3.74 -8.15 6.59
C ALA A 256 3.85 -7.57 8.00
N GLY A 257 3.07 -6.52 8.32
CA GLY A 257 2.98 -5.91 9.66
C GLY A 257 1.91 -6.55 10.56
N GLY A 258 1.28 -7.64 10.13
CA GLY A 258 0.25 -8.35 10.93
C GLY A 258 -1.12 -7.66 10.98
N GLY A 259 -1.28 -6.49 10.34
CA GLY A 259 -2.56 -5.77 10.30
C GLY A 259 -3.59 -6.36 9.33
N ILE A 260 -3.17 -7.24 8.43
CA ILE A 260 -4.02 -8.02 7.53
C ILE A 260 -3.73 -9.51 7.76
N SER A 261 -4.78 -10.31 7.91
CA SER A 261 -4.64 -11.75 8.13
C SER A 261 -4.07 -12.45 6.90
N GLY A 262 -3.23 -13.46 7.12
CA GLY A 262 -2.84 -14.43 6.10
C GLY A 262 -3.93 -15.45 5.80
N ILE A 263 -3.61 -16.37 4.87
CA ILE A 263 -4.40 -17.57 4.54
C ILE A 263 -3.71 -18.75 5.18
N TYR A 264 -4.45 -19.49 5.99
CA TYR A 264 -3.90 -20.61 6.78
C TYR A 264 -4.53 -21.94 6.37
N VAL A 265 -3.73 -23.00 6.40
CA VAL A 265 -4.17 -24.40 6.34
C VAL A 265 -3.62 -25.10 7.58
N ASP A 266 -4.51 -25.70 8.38
CA ASP A 266 -4.15 -26.36 9.65
C ASP A 266 -3.29 -25.46 10.58
N GLY A 267 -3.53 -24.16 10.58
CA GLY A 267 -2.80 -23.18 11.39
C GLY A 267 -1.44 -22.76 10.82
N VAL A 268 -1.06 -23.23 9.64
CA VAL A 268 0.17 -22.84 8.93
C VAL A 268 -0.17 -21.78 7.89
N ASP A 269 0.52 -20.63 7.93
CA ASP A 269 0.37 -19.57 6.93
C ASP A 269 0.95 -20.01 5.58
N ILE A 270 0.10 -19.98 4.56
CA ILE A 270 0.45 -20.37 3.18
C ILE A 270 0.37 -19.19 2.20
N THR A 271 0.06 -17.98 2.66
CA THR A 271 -0.19 -16.79 1.83
C THR A 271 0.90 -16.59 0.78
N ASN A 272 2.16 -16.59 1.19
CA ASN A 272 3.31 -16.42 0.30
C ASN A 272 3.64 -17.69 -0.53
N GLN A 273 2.92 -18.79 -0.33
CA GLN A 273 3.10 -20.04 -1.06
C GLN A 273 2.07 -20.22 -2.16
N ILE A 274 1.01 -19.42 -2.19
CA ILE A 274 0.00 -19.41 -3.25
C ILE A 274 0.60 -18.76 -4.47
N ALA A 275 0.69 -19.50 -5.59
CA ALA A 275 1.41 -19.07 -6.78
C ALA A 275 0.50 -18.91 -8.01
N GLY A 276 -0.83 -18.99 -7.83
CA GLY A 276 -1.79 -18.82 -8.92
C GLY A 276 -3.25 -18.96 -8.46
N GLY A 277 -4.17 -18.77 -9.40
CA GLY A 277 -5.61 -18.69 -9.13
C GLY A 277 -6.04 -17.26 -8.78
N GLU A 278 -7.35 -17.06 -8.67
CA GLU A 278 -7.94 -15.75 -8.39
C GLU A 278 -7.41 -15.15 -7.07
N ILE A 279 -7.28 -15.98 -6.04
CA ILE A 279 -6.70 -15.57 -4.74
C ILE A 279 -5.33 -14.93 -4.90
N GLN A 280 -4.45 -15.48 -5.74
CA GLN A 280 -3.11 -14.90 -5.94
C GLN A 280 -3.20 -13.51 -6.59
N GLY A 281 -4.10 -13.35 -7.58
CA GLY A 281 -4.37 -12.04 -8.20
C GLY A 281 -4.86 -11.02 -7.17
N LEU A 282 -5.78 -11.41 -6.28
CA LEU A 282 -6.31 -10.58 -5.22
C LEU A 282 -5.27 -10.23 -4.15
N ILE A 283 -4.42 -11.17 -3.75
CA ILE A 283 -3.30 -10.92 -2.84
C ILE A 283 -2.35 -9.86 -3.43
N GLU A 284 -2.01 -9.95 -4.71
CA GLU A 284 -1.14 -8.99 -5.38
C GLU A 284 -1.77 -7.59 -5.45
N ILE A 285 -3.07 -7.50 -5.72
CA ILE A 285 -3.82 -6.22 -5.67
C ILE A 285 -3.78 -5.63 -4.26
N ARG A 286 -4.14 -6.43 -3.23
CA ARG A 286 -4.26 -6.00 -1.84
C ARG A 286 -2.93 -5.58 -1.22
N ASP A 287 -1.85 -6.34 -1.48
CA ASP A 287 -0.58 -6.22 -0.75
C ASP A 287 0.54 -5.55 -1.55
N VAL A 288 0.40 -5.42 -2.88
CA VAL A 288 1.44 -4.84 -3.74
C VAL A 288 0.92 -3.66 -4.57
N THR A 289 -0.10 -3.86 -5.40
CA THR A 289 -0.51 -2.85 -6.39
C THR A 289 -1.13 -1.62 -5.72
N LEU A 290 -2.16 -1.81 -4.89
CA LEU A 290 -2.84 -0.70 -4.20
C LEU A 290 -1.94 -0.01 -3.16
N PRO A 291 -1.12 -0.70 -2.35
CA PRO A 291 -0.13 -0.05 -1.50
C PRO A 291 0.93 0.75 -2.28
N SER A 292 1.36 0.26 -3.46
CA SER A 292 2.26 1.02 -4.33
C SER A 292 1.62 2.33 -4.82
N LEU A 293 0.36 2.27 -5.22
CA LEU A 293 -0.40 3.47 -5.61
C LEU A 293 -0.58 4.44 -4.44
N GLN A 294 -0.88 3.93 -3.23
CA GLN A 294 -0.95 4.73 -2.01
C GLN A 294 0.38 5.46 -1.75
N SER A 295 1.50 4.76 -1.87
CA SER A 295 2.82 5.37 -1.68
C SER A 295 3.12 6.48 -2.69
N GLN A 296 2.68 6.34 -3.94
CA GLN A 296 2.83 7.38 -4.98
C GLN A 296 1.98 8.62 -4.66
N LEU A 297 0.77 8.40 -4.14
CA LEU A 297 -0.13 9.47 -3.73
C LEU A 297 0.42 10.21 -2.49
N ASP A 298 0.97 9.48 -1.53
CA ASP A 298 1.59 10.02 -0.33
C ASP A 298 2.85 10.83 -0.67
N GLU A 299 3.65 10.38 -1.64
CA GLU A 299 4.83 11.11 -2.11
C GLU A 299 4.43 12.44 -2.77
N LEU A 300 3.39 12.45 -3.63
CA LEU A 300 2.86 13.69 -4.21
C LEU A 300 2.41 14.67 -3.12
N ALA A 301 1.63 14.18 -2.17
CA ALA A 301 1.11 14.99 -1.07
C ALA A 301 2.24 15.51 -0.16
N GLY A 302 3.22 14.67 0.15
CA GLY A 302 4.39 15.00 0.96
C GLY A 302 5.27 16.08 0.32
N VAL A 303 5.59 15.92 -0.98
CA VAL A 303 6.37 16.92 -1.72
C VAL A 303 5.60 18.25 -1.83
N LEU A 304 4.31 18.21 -2.17
CA LEU A 304 3.46 19.41 -2.22
C LEU A 304 3.48 20.15 -0.88
N LYS A 305 3.18 19.45 0.22
CA LYS A 305 3.17 20.01 1.58
C LYS A 305 4.54 20.60 1.94
N THR A 306 5.60 19.83 1.79
CA THR A 306 6.94 20.22 2.22
C THR A 306 7.46 21.43 1.45
N GLN A 307 7.30 21.44 0.12
CA GLN A 307 7.82 22.52 -0.71
C GLN A 307 7.04 23.81 -0.53
N ILE A 308 5.72 23.77 -0.44
CA ILE A 308 4.90 24.96 -0.18
C ILE A 308 5.15 25.50 1.23
N ASN A 309 5.18 24.64 2.25
CA ASN A 309 5.44 25.04 3.62
C ASN A 309 6.84 25.66 3.79
N ALA A 310 7.86 25.10 3.16
CA ALA A 310 9.22 25.63 3.23
C ALA A 310 9.31 27.09 2.75
N ILE A 311 8.53 27.45 1.74
CA ILE A 311 8.50 28.81 1.21
C ILE A 311 7.54 29.71 2.02
N HIS A 312 6.36 29.21 2.37
CA HIS A 312 5.37 29.98 3.12
C HIS A 312 5.89 30.37 4.51
N ASN A 313 6.68 29.50 5.15
CA ASN A 313 7.35 29.74 6.42
C ASN A 313 8.47 30.82 6.35
N GLN A 314 9.01 31.13 5.17
CA GLN A 314 10.00 32.21 4.98
C GLN A 314 9.33 33.59 4.85
N GLY A 315 8.02 33.64 4.79
CA GLY A 315 7.24 34.84 4.56
C GLY A 315 6.34 35.22 5.70
N THR A 316 5.77 36.39 5.55
CA THR A 316 4.70 36.88 6.42
C THR A 316 3.61 37.54 5.59
N ALA A 317 2.40 37.63 6.14
CA ALA A 317 1.31 38.40 5.56
C ALA A 317 1.43 39.86 5.94
N TYR A 318 0.96 40.78 5.07
CA TYR A 318 0.80 42.18 5.37
C TYR A 318 -0.35 42.76 4.52
N PRO A 319 -1.28 43.55 5.08
CA PRO A 319 -1.25 44.25 6.38
C PRO A 319 -1.70 43.42 7.59
N ASN A 320 -2.04 42.13 7.41
CA ASN A 320 -2.51 41.29 8.48
C ASN A 320 -1.38 40.36 9.02
N THR A 321 -0.26 40.96 9.41
CA THR A 321 0.81 40.24 10.08
C THR A 321 0.29 39.66 11.39
N PRO A 322 0.56 38.36 11.72
CA PRO A 322 0.02 37.72 12.91
C PRO A 322 0.59 38.32 14.21
N SER A 323 -0.27 38.49 15.22
CA SER A 323 0.15 38.83 16.58
C SER A 323 0.60 37.60 17.37
N SER A 324 0.18 36.43 16.94
CA SER A 324 0.55 35.12 17.53
C SER A 324 0.93 34.11 16.46
N LEU A 325 1.97 33.33 16.71
CA LEU A 325 2.43 32.21 15.88
C LEU A 325 2.42 30.96 16.72
N THR A 326 1.73 29.91 16.24
CA THR A 326 1.70 28.58 16.88
C THR A 326 2.32 27.57 15.92
N GLY A 327 3.29 26.81 16.40
CA GLY A 327 3.94 25.75 15.61
C GLY A 327 3.01 24.58 15.34
N THR A 328 3.38 23.77 14.36
CA THR A 328 2.71 22.47 14.08
C THR A 328 3.55 21.27 14.54
N ARG A 329 4.83 21.51 14.89
CA ARG A 329 5.71 20.49 15.46
C ARG A 329 5.49 20.40 16.96
N SER A 330 5.17 19.21 17.45
CA SER A 330 5.08 18.90 18.87
C SER A 330 6.48 18.61 19.44
N PHE A 331 6.79 19.23 20.55
CA PHE A 331 8.00 18.97 21.36
C PHE A 331 7.59 18.29 22.65
N ILE A 332 8.12 17.16 22.86
CA ILE A 332 7.73 16.20 23.86
C ILE A 332 8.33 16.50 25.23
N ASP A 333 9.62 16.81 25.25
CA ASP A 333 10.32 17.35 26.41
C ASP A 333 11.25 18.50 25.97
N PRO A 334 10.73 19.72 25.83
CA PRO A 334 11.55 20.87 25.44
C PRO A 334 12.76 21.11 26.35
N ASN A 335 12.78 20.54 27.57
CA ASN A 335 13.90 20.67 28.50
C ASN A 335 15.03 19.67 28.22
N ALA A 336 14.71 18.55 27.57
CA ALA A 336 15.68 17.51 27.23
C ALA A 336 16.09 17.58 25.75
N GLN A 337 15.20 17.97 24.86
CA GLN A 337 15.46 18.07 23.43
C GLN A 337 16.35 19.27 23.11
N HIS A 338 17.46 19.03 22.38
CA HIS A 338 18.42 20.07 22.04
C HIS A 338 18.36 20.44 20.56
N ILE A 339 18.61 21.72 20.29
CA ILE A 339 18.81 22.24 18.94
C ILE A 339 20.11 23.01 18.83
N SER A 340 20.70 23.00 17.64
CA SER A 340 21.81 23.86 17.25
C SER A 340 21.49 24.58 15.96
N ILE A 341 21.73 25.90 15.92
CA ILE A 341 21.52 26.75 14.74
C ILE A 341 22.85 26.92 14.03
N GLU A 342 22.89 26.54 12.76
CA GLU A 342 24.10 26.64 11.93
C GLU A 342 23.81 27.39 10.62
N ASN A 343 24.85 27.89 9.97
CA ASN A 343 24.81 28.51 8.64
C ASN A 343 23.92 29.76 8.54
N GLY A 344 23.91 30.61 9.57
CA GLY A 344 23.13 31.85 9.58
C GLY A 344 22.66 32.25 10.96
N ASP A 345 21.63 33.08 11.02
CA ASP A 345 20.96 33.49 12.23
C ASP A 345 19.44 33.69 12.00
N VAL A 346 18.65 33.67 13.06
CA VAL A 346 17.19 33.85 13.02
C VAL A 346 16.84 35.21 13.57
N ARG A 347 16.15 36.02 12.79
CA ARG A 347 15.72 37.38 13.19
C ARG A 347 14.27 37.41 13.59
N PHE A 348 14.01 38.01 14.73
CA PHE A 348 12.69 38.36 15.25
C PHE A 348 12.44 39.82 15.08
N ILE A 349 11.28 40.21 14.55
CA ILE A 349 10.91 41.59 14.29
C ILE A 349 9.50 41.81 14.78
N ILE A 350 9.31 42.81 15.65
CA ILE A 350 8.01 43.28 16.09
C ILE A 350 7.64 44.51 15.28
N PHE A 351 6.42 44.52 14.74
CA PHE A 351 5.85 45.60 13.98
C PHE A 351 4.63 46.19 14.71
N ASP A 352 4.39 47.48 14.51
CA ASP A 352 3.13 48.11 14.88
C ASP A 352 2.03 47.82 13.83
N SER A 353 0.82 48.34 14.07
CA SER A 353 -0.32 48.20 13.15
C SER A 353 -0.11 48.89 11.79
N GLU A 354 0.85 49.79 11.69
CA GLU A 354 1.22 50.52 10.46
C GLU A 354 2.36 49.81 9.69
N GLY A 355 2.92 48.73 10.26
CA GLY A 355 4.02 47.95 9.66
C GLY A 355 5.39 48.56 9.87
N ASN A 356 5.54 49.50 10.85
CA ASN A 356 6.83 50.01 11.24
C ASN A 356 7.47 49.13 12.28
N GLN A 357 8.80 48.97 12.21
CA GLN A 357 9.56 48.19 13.19
C GLN A 357 9.50 48.85 14.57
N VAL A 358 9.03 48.12 15.58
CA VAL A 358 9.06 48.53 17.00
C VAL A 358 10.32 48.01 17.68
N ALA A 359 10.65 46.73 17.46
CA ALA A 359 11.83 46.08 18.02
C ALA A 359 12.36 45.02 17.07
N THR A 360 13.63 44.72 17.18
CA THR A 360 14.23 43.58 16.46
C THR A 360 15.38 42.98 17.27
N THR A 361 15.53 41.68 17.18
CA THR A 361 16.68 40.95 17.70
C THR A 361 16.97 39.74 16.80
N ASN A 362 18.08 39.08 17.06
CA ASN A 362 18.37 37.82 16.43
C ASN A 362 18.83 36.77 17.46
N LEU A 363 18.67 35.50 17.12
CA LEU A 363 18.81 34.40 18.05
C LEU A 363 20.25 34.26 18.55
N ASN A 364 21.24 34.24 17.63
CA ASN A 364 22.63 34.09 17.96
C ASN A 364 23.23 35.44 18.44
N GLY A 365 23.20 36.47 17.62
CA GLY A 365 23.90 37.70 17.92
C GLY A 365 23.25 38.53 19.01
N GLY A 366 21.91 38.53 19.10
CA GLY A 366 21.15 39.33 20.07
C GLY A 366 20.80 38.57 21.35
N LEU A 367 20.24 37.37 21.22
CA LEU A 367 19.83 36.55 22.38
C LEU A 367 20.94 35.59 22.88
N GLY A 368 22.04 35.50 22.15
CA GLY A 368 23.19 34.69 22.52
C GLY A 368 22.90 33.17 22.54
N PHE A 369 21.99 32.71 21.71
CA PHE A 369 21.63 31.29 21.59
C PHE A 369 22.15 30.73 20.26
N THR A 370 23.03 29.76 20.30
CA THR A 370 23.52 28.99 19.16
C THR A 370 23.16 27.52 19.28
N GLU A 371 23.21 27.00 20.50
CA GLU A 371 22.85 25.63 20.83
C GLU A 371 22.34 25.57 22.28
N GLY A 372 21.50 24.60 22.57
CA GLY A 372 20.89 24.39 23.89
C GLY A 372 19.56 23.67 23.80
N THR A 373 18.84 23.59 24.89
CA THR A 373 17.51 22.98 24.88
C THR A 373 16.49 23.89 24.18
N VAL A 374 15.44 23.27 23.63
CA VAL A 374 14.36 24.03 22.99
C VAL A 374 13.68 24.97 24.00
N ALA A 375 13.57 24.54 25.28
CA ALA A 375 13.06 25.37 26.36
C ALA A 375 13.96 26.59 26.68
N GLU A 376 15.30 26.41 26.68
CA GLU A 376 16.24 27.54 26.88
C GLU A 376 16.12 28.59 25.76
N MET A 377 16.03 28.13 24.51
CA MET A 377 15.80 29.02 23.38
C MET A 377 14.51 29.83 23.57
N THR A 378 13.41 29.13 23.86
CA THR A 378 12.08 29.74 24.04
C THR A 378 12.07 30.73 25.18
N GLN A 379 12.74 30.41 26.31
CA GLN A 379 12.86 31.33 27.44
C GLN A 379 13.60 32.61 27.07
N ARG A 380 14.66 32.56 26.26
CA ARG A 380 15.39 33.76 25.83
C ARG A 380 14.55 34.62 24.92
N ILE A 381 13.71 34.01 24.05
CA ILE A 381 12.73 34.77 23.23
C ILE A 381 11.72 35.44 24.15
N ASN A 382 11.17 34.73 25.13
CA ASN A 382 10.21 35.28 26.11
C ASN A 382 10.78 36.47 26.89
N ASP A 383 12.00 36.31 27.42
CA ASP A 383 12.69 37.35 28.17
C ASP A 383 12.91 38.61 27.32
N TRP A 384 13.27 38.46 26.06
CA TRP A 384 13.43 39.60 25.13
C TRP A 384 12.08 40.28 24.85
N LEU A 385 11.02 39.52 24.62
CA LEU A 385 9.69 40.07 24.36
C LEU A 385 9.21 40.97 25.50
N GLN A 386 9.43 40.55 26.75
CA GLN A 386 8.95 41.23 27.95
C GLN A 386 9.92 42.31 28.48
N SER A 387 11.21 42.24 28.13
CA SER A 387 12.24 43.16 28.65
C SER A 387 12.03 44.59 28.18
N PRO A 388 12.16 45.60 29.09
CA PRO A 388 12.17 47.01 28.71
C PRO A 388 13.30 47.38 27.74
N ASP A 389 14.41 46.68 27.75
CA ASP A 389 15.55 46.86 26.85
C ASP A 389 15.40 45.99 25.56
N GLY A 390 14.33 45.17 25.46
CA GLY A 390 13.96 44.35 24.33
C GLY A 390 12.78 44.88 23.57
N ALA A 391 11.74 44.06 23.38
CA ALA A 391 10.52 44.48 22.69
C ALA A 391 9.57 45.32 23.58
N ASN A 392 9.75 45.27 24.90
CA ASN A 392 8.95 46.02 25.91
C ASN A 392 7.45 45.70 25.84
N LEU A 393 7.09 44.41 25.61
CA LEU A 393 5.72 43.91 25.56
C LEU A 393 5.44 43.06 26.80
N PRO A 394 5.00 43.66 27.94
CA PRO A 394 4.89 42.90 29.21
C PRO A 394 3.82 41.82 29.19
N GLN A 395 2.90 41.77 28.23
CA GLN A 395 1.87 40.77 28.07
C GLN A 395 2.26 39.69 27.06
N ALA A 396 3.38 39.88 26.35
CA ALA A 396 3.87 38.91 25.37
C ALA A 396 4.36 37.63 26.07
N SER A 397 4.31 36.55 25.34
CA SER A 397 4.80 35.26 25.81
C SER A 397 5.44 34.42 24.69
N ALA A 398 6.44 33.67 25.02
CA ALA A 398 6.93 32.55 24.23
C ALA A 398 6.98 31.30 25.14
N GLY A 399 6.36 30.21 24.70
CA GLY A 399 6.21 28.98 25.49
C GLY A 399 5.72 27.84 24.64
N PHE A 400 5.29 26.79 25.31
CA PHE A 400 4.67 25.62 24.68
C PHE A 400 3.23 25.49 25.14
N ASP A 401 2.33 25.12 24.23
CA ASP A 401 0.96 24.75 24.56
C ASP A 401 0.89 23.34 25.19
N ASP A 402 -0.33 22.89 25.50
CA ASP A 402 -0.57 21.58 26.14
C ASP A 402 -0.21 20.41 25.19
N ASP A 403 -0.15 20.65 23.88
CA ASP A 403 0.23 19.67 22.84
C ASP A 403 1.73 19.75 22.49
N GLY A 404 2.49 20.59 23.20
CA GLY A 404 3.93 20.76 23.01
C GLY A 404 4.32 21.61 21.80
N HIS A 405 3.42 22.39 21.21
CA HIS A 405 3.72 23.28 20.11
C HIS A 405 4.32 24.59 20.63
N LEU A 406 5.36 25.10 19.94
CA LEU A 406 5.90 26.42 20.22
C LEU A 406 4.86 27.51 19.90
N VAL A 407 4.54 28.34 20.90
CA VAL A 407 3.66 29.49 20.77
C VAL A 407 4.47 30.76 21.07
N ILE A 408 4.41 31.73 20.16
CA ILE A 408 5.00 33.06 20.36
C ILE A 408 3.87 34.06 20.15
N ASP A 409 3.51 34.82 21.20
CA ASP A 409 2.38 35.77 21.22
C ASP A 409 2.86 37.13 21.68
N THR A 410 2.50 38.20 20.95
CA THR A 410 2.80 39.57 21.34
C THR A 410 1.96 40.05 22.53
N GLY A 411 0.88 39.32 22.86
CA GLY A 411 -0.04 39.67 23.94
C GLY A 411 -0.93 40.89 23.69
N ASP A 412 -0.78 41.55 22.53
CA ASP A 412 -1.53 42.74 22.14
C ASP A 412 -1.70 42.76 20.60
N SER A 413 -2.92 42.90 20.13
CA SER A 413 -3.27 42.95 18.72
C SER A 413 -2.77 44.20 17.96
N GLU A 414 -2.29 45.22 18.68
CA GLU A 414 -1.64 46.39 18.07
C GLU A 414 -0.22 46.05 17.56
N TYR A 415 0.35 44.95 18.05
CA TYR A 415 1.67 44.48 17.65
C TYR A 415 1.57 43.14 16.92
N SER A 416 2.48 42.96 15.99
CA SER A 416 2.61 41.74 15.20
C SER A 416 4.07 41.28 15.14
N ILE A 417 4.26 39.99 14.84
CA ILE A 417 5.59 39.37 14.80
C ILE A 417 5.87 38.78 13.43
N ALA A 418 7.08 39.03 12.93
CA ALA A 418 7.64 38.28 11.80
C ALA A 418 8.98 37.66 12.20
N ILE A 419 9.23 36.49 11.66
CA ILE A 419 10.47 35.71 11.86
C ILE A 419 11.07 35.49 10.48
N MET A 420 12.36 35.72 10.34
CA MET A 420 13.07 35.46 9.10
C MET A 420 14.47 34.88 9.38
N ASP A 421 14.90 34.02 8.52
CA ASP A 421 16.25 33.49 8.51
C ASP A 421 17.18 34.40 7.72
N GLU A 422 18.36 34.67 8.23
CA GLU A 422 19.38 35.52 7.61
C GLU A 422 20.72 34.81 7.50
N ALA A 423 21.52 35.13 6.49
CA ALA A 423 22.84 34.58 6.27
C ALA A 423 23.85 34.86 7.39
N SER A 424 23.57 35.89 8.23
CA SER A 424 24.42 36.23 9.38
C SER A 424 23.63 37.06 10.41
N SER A 425 24.23 37.29 11.59
CA SER A 425 23.68 38.17 12.64
C SER A 425 23.66 39.67 12.27
N THR A 426 24.24 40.05 11.14
CA THR A 426 24.31 41.46 10.72
C THR A 426 22.92 41.93 10.29
N VAL A 427 22.48 43.06 10.81
CA VAL A 427 21.20 43.69 10.44
C VAL A 427 21.19 44.01 8.94
N GLY A 428 20.10 43.60 8.25
CA GLY A 428 19.99 43.75 6.80
C GLY A 428 20.80 42.72 6.00
N SER A 429 21.22 41.63 6.62
CA SER A 429 21.81 40.48 5.94
C SER A 429 20.83 39.84 4.93
N GLU A 430 21.32 39.15 3.92
CA GLU A 430 20.49 38.48 2.94
C GLU A 430 19.64 37.40 3.62
N GLN A 431 18.41 37.22 3.17
CA GLN A 431 17.56 36.10 3.61
C GLN A 431 18.16 34.79 3.13
N SER A 432 18.34 33.86 4.05
CA SER A 432 18.92 32.55 3.79
C SER A 432 18.48 31.57 4.88
N SER A 433 17.94 30.42 4.52
CA SER A 433 17.55 29.39 5.49
C SER A 433 18.71 29.00 6.39
N VAL A 434 18.48 28.96 7.69
CA VAL A 434 19.41 28.40 8.67
C VAL A 434 19.32 26.88 8.67
N SER A 435 20.38 26.20 9.04
CA SER A 435 20.38 24.76 9.27
C SER A 435 20.21 24.50 10.76
N ILE A 436 19.23 23.68 11.10
CA ILE A 436 18.90 23.31 12.49
C ILE A 436 19.26 21.84 12.66
N LYS A 437 20.22 21.58 13.56
CA LYS A 437 20.43 20.24 14.07
C LYS A 437 19.55 20.01 15.28
N PHE A 438 18.93 18.86 15.36
CA PHE A 438 17.96 18.50 16.38
C PHE A 438 18.27 17.14 17.00
N ASP A 439 18.40 17.14 18.33
CA ASP A 439 18.46 15.96 19.17
C ASP A 439 17.03 15.65 19.63
N ALA A 440 16.38 14.77 18.89
CA ALA A 440 14.94 14.52 19.05
C ALA A 440 14.64 13.71 20.33
N ASN A 441 15.58 12.88 20.78
CA ASN A 441 15.40 11.98 21.92
C ASN A 441 16.07 12.48 23.23
N GLY A 442 16.78 13.60 23.19
CA GLY A 442 17.45 14.18 24.37
C GLY A 442 18.66 13.40 24.87
N ASP A 443 19.31 12.59 24.04
CA ASP A 443 20.48 11.78 24.44
C ASP A 443 21.82 12.54 24.33
N GLY A 444 21.79 13.76 23.82
CA GLY A 444 22.94 14.62 23.61
C GLY A 444 23.64 14.41 22.25
N THR A 445 22.99 13.68 21.33
CA THR A 445 23.46 13.46 19.96
C THR A 445 22.43 14.02 18.98
N TYR A 446 22.87 14.82 18.00
CA TYR A 446 21.95 15.34 17.01
C TYR A 446 21.56 14.25 16.00
N ASP A 447 20.27 13.90 15.96
CA ASP A 447 19.71 12.85 15.10
C ASP A 447 19.34 13.36 13.71
N ARG A 448 18.94 14.62 13.61
CA ARG A 448 18.33 15.19 12.41
C ARG A 448 18.90 16.57 12.08
N THR A 449 18.76 16.93 10.81
CA THR A 449 19.03 18.27 10.32
C THR A 449 17.82 18.76 9.52
N ALA A 450 17.38 19.97 9.77
CA ALA A 450 16.28 20.62 9.06
C ALA A 450 16.72 22.01 8.57
N GLU A 451 16.07 22.51 7.53
CA GLU A 451 16.34 23.83 6.96
C GLU A 451 15.20 24.79 7.29
N GLY A 452 15.55 25.98 7.78
CA GLY A 452 14.63 27.06 8.11
C GLY A 452 14.01 26.97 9.49
N PHE A 453 14.11 28.04 10.29
CA PHE A 453 13.59 28.11 11.66
C PHE A 453 12.06 27.95 11.70
N SER A 454 11.35 28.81 10.98
CA SER A 454 9.88 28.76 10.97
C SER A 454 9.37 27.44 10.39
N SER A 455 10.06 26.87 9.39
CA SER A 455 9.74 25.54 8.82
C SER A 455 9.97 24.42 9.82
N PHE A 456 11.04 24.47 10.62
CA PHE A 456 11.33 23.47 11.63
C PHE A 456 10.26 23.39 12.72
N PHE A 457 9.78 24.54 13.19
CA PHE A 457 8.71 24.62 14.18
C PHE A 457 7.31 24.56 13.54
N GLY A 458 7.18 24.73 12.23
CA GLY A 458 5.90 24.80 11.53
C GLY A 458 5.07 26.03 11.87
N LEU A 459 5.73 27.18 12.15
CA LEU A 459 5.08 28.38 12.67
C LEU A 459 4.09 29.01 11.69
N ASN A 460 4.36 28.88 10.38
CA ASN A 460 3.55 29.45 9.32
C ASN A 460 3.31 28.43 8.20
N ASP A 461 2.97 27.20 8.55
CA ASP A 461 2.64 26.15 7.58
C ASP A 461 1.37 26.50 6.81
N PHE A 462 1.38 26.25 5.49
CA PHE A 462 0.20 26.39 4.62
C PHE A 462 -0.63 25.11 4.63
N PHE A 463 0.03 23.94 4.51
CA PHE A 463 -0.58 22.63 4.58
C PHE A 463 -0.18 21.92 5.87
N VAL A 464 -1.13 21.25 6.48
CA VAL A 464 -0.92 20.40 7.65
C VAL A 464 -1.40 18.98 7.37
N SER A 465 -0.97 18.02 8.17
CA SER A 465 -1.44 16.64 8.10
C SER A 465 -1.36 16.01 9.48
N ASN A 466 -2.23 15.04 9.76
CA ASN A 466 -2.25 14.31 11.03
C ASN A 466 -1.21 13.18 11.08
N THR A 467 -0.22 13.17 10.18
CA THR A 467 0.88 12.23 10.28
C THR A 467 1.75 12.63 11.46
N ASN A 468 1.59 11.89 12.54
CA ASN A 468 2.50 11.92 13.68
C ASN A 468 3.78 11.13 13.33
N GLU A 469 4.84 11.36 14.08
CA GLU A 469 6.10 10.62 13.95
C GLU A 469 5.99 9.19 14.54
N ALA A 470 4.85 8.52 14.37
CA ALA A 470 4.61 7.14 14.77
C ALA A 470 5.13 6.11 13.74
N ILE A 471 5.55 6.57 12.56
CA ILE A 471 5.96 5.72 11.45
C ILE A 471 7.32 6.18 10.94
N TYR A 472 8.24 5.23 10.82
CA TYR A 472 9.55 5.44 10.22
C TYR A 472 9.72 4.52 9.03
N ASP A 473 10.18 5.09 7.92
CA ASP A 473 10.50 4.37 6.70
C ASP A 473 11.98 4.51 6.34
N SER A 474 12.57 3.43 5.85
CA SER A 474 13.89 3.47 5.21
C SER A 474 13.77 3.95 3.77
N LYS A 475 14.90 4.32 3.15
CA LYS A 475 14.99 4.35 1.70
C LYS A 475 14.73 2.97 1.11
N VAL A 476 14.41 2.91 -0.20
CA VAL A 476 14.20 1.63 -0.88
C VAL A 476 15.51 0.85 -0.98
N VAL A 477 15.49 -0.38 -0.51
CA VAL A 477 16.67 -1.27 -0.44
C VAL A 477 16.31 -2.69 -0.91
N SER A 478 17.29 -3.49 -1.32
CA SER A 478 17.05 -4.89 -1.64
C SER A 478 16.82 -5.72 -0.37
N LYS A 479 15.91 -6.71 -0.42
CA LYS A 479 15.59 -7.61 0.71
C LYS A 479 16.83 -8.27 1.33
N GLY A 480 17.81 -8.61 0.52
CA GLY A 480 19.08 -9.23 0.93
C GLY A 480 20.22 -8.24 1.17
N MET A 481 19.94 -6.93 1.28
CA MET A 481 20.97 -5.93 1.53
C MET A 481 21.73 -6.23 2.82
N ASN A 482 23.05 -6.25 2.72
CA ASN A 482 23.93 -6.25 3.89
C ASN A 482 24.24 -4.79 4.25
N LEU A 483 23.94 -4.40 5.48
CA LEU A 483 24.16 -3.03 5.96
C LEU A 483 25.63 -2.64 6.04
N GLY A 484 26.56 -3.62 5.98
CA GLY A 484 27.98 -3.36 6.06
C GLY A 484 28.41 -2.72 7.40
N LEU A 485 27.70 -3.04 8.46
CA LEU A 485 28.04 -2.60 9.81
C LEU A 485 29.37 -3.22 10.22
N LYS A 486 30.22 -2.44 10.88
CA LYS A 486 31.49 -2.94 11.43
C LYS A 486 31.36 -3.43 12.87
N ASN A 487 30.42 -2.85 13.61
CA ASN A 487 30.17 -3.13 15.02
C ASN A 487 28.68 -3.41 15.24
N VAL A 488 28.34 -3.91 16.42
CA VAL A 488 26.95 -3.99 16.87
C VAL A 488 26.41 -2.58 17.06
N VAL A 489 25.21 -2.34 16.54
CA VAL A 489 24.46 -1.10 16.74
C VAL A 489 23.21 -1.44 17.53
N THR A 490 22.93 -0.70 18.57
CA THR A 490 21.71 -0.83 19.34
C THR A 490 20.71 0.20 18.84
N LEU A 491 19.55 -0.23 18.34
CA LEU A 491 18.42 0.64 18.08
C LEU A 491 17.55 0.74 19.33
N ASN A 492 17.26 1.95 19.75
CA ASN A 492 16.40 2.27 20.88
C ASN A 492 15.10 2.84 20.37
N PHE A 493 13.99 2.46 20.98
CA PHE A 493 12.64 2.92 20.66
C PHE A 493 12.04 3.56 21.90
N SER A 494 11.65 4.81 21.80
CA SER A 494 11.11 5.57 22.93
C SER A 494 9.98 6.47 22.48
N ASP A 495 9.05 6.70 23.41
CA ASP A 495 8.15 7.84 23.37
C ASP A 495 8.60 8.76 24.49
N THR A 496 9.33 9.78 24.12
CA THR A 496 9.83 10.75 25.06
C THR A 496 8.70 11.63 25.63
N SER A 497 7.54 11.76 24.91
CA SER A 497 6.38 12.57 25.33
C SER A 497 5.78 12.09 26.65
N HIS A 498 5.72 10.80 26.79
CA HIS A 498 5.16 10.17 27.99
C HIS A 498 6.25 9.57 28.89
N GLY A 499 7.53 9.83 28.58
CA GLY A 499 8.66 9.22 29.28
C GLY A 499 8.72 7.70 29.14
N LEU A 500 8.16 7.16 28.06
CA LEU A 500 8.09 5.72 27.82
C LEU A 500 9.33 5.26 27.06
N ASN A 501 9.94 4.19 27.53
CA ASN A 501 10.97 3.46 26.79
C ASN A 501 10.35 2.14 26.34
N TYR A 502 10.12 1.98 25.05
CA TYR A 502 9.58 0.76 24.47
C TYR A 502 10.59 -0.39 24.44
N GLY A 503 11.88 -0.10 24.56
CA GLY A 503 12.95 -1.10 24.55
C GLY A 503 13.99 -0.88 23.46
N SER A 504 14.88 -1.85 23.30
CA SER A 504 15.97 -1.76 22.33
C SER A 504 16.32 -3.12 21.75
N ILE A 505 16.87 -3.13 20.50
CA ILE A 505 17.40 -4.33 19.85
C ILE A 505 18.84 -4.13 19.40
N ASN A 506 19.60 -5.21 19.44
CA ASN A 506 20.95 -5.24 18.89
C ASN A 506 20.96 -5.72 17.44
N ILE A 507 21.47 -4.89 16.54
CA ILE A 507 21.70 -5.20 15.14
C ILE A 507 23.16 -5.58 14.95
N TYR A 508 23.41 -6.78 14.46
CA TYR A 508 24.74 -7.32 14.23
C TYR A 508 25.20 -7.09 12.78
N PRO A 509 26.50 -7.11 12.51
CA PRO A 509 27.06 -6.85 11.17
C PRO A 509 26.50 -7.73 10.04
N ASN A 510 26.04 -8.91 10.34
CA ASN A 510 25.52 -9.89 9.36
C ASN A 510 23.99 -9.94 9.31
N ASP A 511 23.29 -9.11 10.08
CA ASP A 511 21.83 -9.09 10.06
C ASP A 511 21.33 -8.56 8.70
N SER A 512 20.37 -9.28 8.14
CA SER A 512 19.60 -8.83 6.98
C SER A 512 18.43 -7.97 7.42
N LEU A 513 17.80 -7.26 6.49
CA LEU A 513 16.58 -6.51 6.78
C LEU A 513 15.48 -7.41 7.39
N GLN A 514 15.31 -8.62 6.87
CA GLN A 514 14.36 -9.57 7.43
C GLN A 514 14.72 -9.94 8.88
N THR A 515 16.00 -10.12 9.17
CA THR A 515 16.45 -10.39 10.55
C THR A 515 16.12 -9.24 11.50
N ILE A 516 16.23 -8.00 11.02
CA ILE A 516 15.85 -6.81 11.81
C ILE A 516 14.34 -6.83 12.10
N VAL A 517 13.51 -7.06 11.09
CA VAL A 517 12.06 -7.21 11.23
C VAL A 517 11.72 -8.31 12.22
N ASP A 518 12.31 -9.49 12.06
CA ASP A 518 12.05 -10.64 12.93
C ASP A 518 12.44 -10.34 14.39
N LYS A 519 13.55 -9.63 14.62
CA LYS A 519 14.01 -9.22 15.95
C LYS A 519 13.03 -8.26 16.62
N ILE A 520 12.56 -7.24 15.89
CA ILE A 520 11.58 -6.28 16.42
C ILE A 520 10.29 -7.00 16.77
N ASN A 521 9.75 -7.78 15.83
CA ASN A 521 8.46 -8.43 15.99
C ASN A 521 8.45 -9.62 16.96
N SER A 522 9.60 -10.22 17.25
CA SER A 522 9.73 -11.33 18.20
C SER A 522 10.19 -10.90 19.59
N ASP A 523 10.62 -9.66 19.78
CA ASP A 523 10.99 -9.16 21.08
C ASP A 523 9.75 -9.00 21.96
N PRO A 524 9.68 -9.62 23.14
CA PRO A 524 8.48 -9.64 23.98
C PRO A 524 8.10 -8.29 24.57
N VAL A 525 9.03 -7.32 24.58
CA VAL A 525 8.79 -5.95 25.09
C VAL A 525 8.38 -5.03 23.95
N LEU A 526 9.09 -5.12 22.81
CA LEU A 526 8.82 -4.25 21.67
C LEU A 526 7.51 -4.60 20.96
N ASN A 527 7.20 -5.88 20.76
CA ASN A 527 6.08 -6.31 19.92
C ASN A 527 4.70 -5.92 20.48
N GLU A 528 4.61 -5.48 21.73
CA GLU A 528 3.37 -4.94 22.29
C GLU A 528 2.99 -3.60 21.65
N ASN A 529 3.99 -2.80 21.24
CA ASN A 529 3.79 -1.44 20.75
C ASN A 529 4.46 -1.20 19.40
N ILE A 530 5.60 -1.81 19.11
CA ILE A 530 6.39 -1.55 17.90
C ILE A 530 6.29 -2.74 16.95
N GLN A 531 5.95 -2.46 15.71
CA GLN A 531 5.87 -3.45 14.64
C GLN A 531 6.77 -3.03 13.48
N ALA A 532 7.47 -4.00 12.91
CA ALA A 532 8.29 -3.79 11.73
C ALA A 532 7.81 -4.64 10.57
N SER A 533 7.97 -4.11 9.35
CA SER A 533 7.60 -4.83 8.13
C SER A 533 8.50 -4.44 6.97
N LEU A 534 8.63 -5.32 5.97
CA LEU A 534 9.22 -5.00 4.68
C LEU A 534 8.09 -4.72 3.70
N VAL A 535 7.87 -3.43 3.41
CA VAL A 535 6.84 -2.99 2.47
C VAL A 535 7.43 -3.02 1.06
N PRO A 536 6.85 -3.76 0.12
CA PRO A 536 7.29 -3.75 -1.28
C PRO A 536 7.22 -2.33 -1.85
N ASN A 537 8.28 -1.90 -2.52
CA ASN A 537 8.34 -0.60 -3.18
C ASN A 537 9.17 -0.73 -4.47
N GLY A 538 8.50 -0.78 -5.61
CA GLY A 538 9.12 -1.05 -6.91
C GLY A 538 9.89 -2.38 -6.91
N ASN A 539 11.16 -2.33 -7.29
CA ASN A 539 12.03 -3.52 -7.32
C ASN A 539 12.71 -3.83 -5.96
N GLY A 540 12.35 -3.12 -4.90
CA GLY A 540 12.93 -3.25 -3.58
C GLY A 540 11.90 -3.27 -2.46
N TYR A 541 12.39 -2.97 -1.26
CA TYR A 541 11.59 -2.93 -0.04
C TYR A 541 11.94 -1.70 0.77
N VAL A 542 10.96 -1.17 1.46
CA VAL A 542 11.13 -0.18 2.53
C VAL A 542 11.00 -0.92 3.86
N LEU A 543 11.97 -0.77 4.75
CA LEU A 543 11.79 -1.18 6.13
C LEU A 543 10.89 -0.12 6.79
N ARG A 544 9.69 -0.52 7.13
CA ARG A 544 8.72 0.31 7.87
C ARG A 544 8.67 -0.14 9.31
N ILE A 545 8.78 0.80 10.23
CA ILE A 545 8.64 0.59 11.66
C ILE A 545 7.50 1.49 12.15
N VAL A 546 6.53 0.90 12.83
CA VAL A 546 5.29 1.58 13.24
C VAL A 546 5.10 1.42 14.73
N ASN A 547 4.74 2.51 15.41
CA ASN A 547 4.15 2.41 16.73
C ASN A 547 2.65 2.06 16.56
N ALA A 548 2.28 0.86 16.97
CA ALA A 548 0.94 0.31 16.76
C ALA A 548 -0.15 1.05 17.58
N SER A 549 0.23 1.77 18.65
CA SER A 549 -0.69 2.62 19.40
C SER A 549 -1.05 3.91 18.64
N GLY A 550 -0.28 4.27 17.59
CA GLY A 550 -0.42 5.53 16.86
C GLY A 550 0.23 6.72 17.56
N GLU A 551 0.81 6.51 18.72
CA GLU A 551 1.54 7.54 19.44
C GLU A 551 2.89 7.84 18.79
N GLN A 552 3.39 9.03 19.01
CA GLN A 552 4.69 9.47 18.53
C GLN A 552 5.80 8.54 19.03
N MET A 553 6.74 8.23 18.18
CA MET A 553 7.88 7.37 18.49
C MET A 553 9.17 8.01 18.02
N GLU A 554 10.21 7.92 18.80
CA GLU A 554 11.57 8.25 18.38
C GLU A 554 12.41 6.99 18.25
N ILE A 555 13.16 6.88 17.15
CA ILE A 555 14.15 5.83 16.93
C ILE A 555 15.52 6.45 16.98
N SER A 556 16.32 6.06 17.96
CA SER A 556 17.71 6.45 18.10
C SER A 556 18.66 5.25 18.01
N GLU A 557 19.94 5.50 17.83
CA GLU A 557 20.94 4.44 17.80
C GLU A 557 22.15 4.73 18.68
N SER A 558 22.64 3.68 19.33
CA SER A 558 23.89 3.72 20.06
C SER A 558 24.92 2.87 19.34
N VAL A 559 25.99 3.52 18.88
CA VAL A 559 27.11 2.87 18.18
C VAL A 559 28.30 2.76 19.13
N ALA A 560 28.96 1.62 19.16
CA ALA A 560 30.15 1.45 19.99
C ALA A 560 31.25 2.48 19.63
N PRO A 561 32.00 3.00 20.60
CA PRO A 561 33.04 4.01 20.37
C PRO A 561 34.01 3.66 19.23
N GLY A 562 34.13 4.57 18.25
CA GLY A 562 34.97 4.36 17.04
C GLY A 562 34.23 3.69 15.87
N GLY A 563 32.94 3.40 15.99
CA GLY A 563 32.10 2.95 14.88
C GLY A 563 31.81 4.09 13.89
N GLN A 564 31.71 3.78 12.61
CA GLN A 564 31.29 4.72 11.57
C GLN A 564 30.00 4.27 10.93
N GLY A 565 29.01 5.18 10.91
CA GLY A 565 27.73 5.01 10.23
C GLY A 565 26.84 3.93 10.84
N GLY A 566 25.76 4.32 11.44
CA GLY A 566 24.78 3.45 12.08
C GLY A 566 23.74 2.87 11.11
N VAL A 567 22.77 2.19 11.65
CA VAL A 567 21.62 1.60 10.93
C VAL A 567 20.75 2.72 10.36
N ILE A 568 20.48 3.76 11.15
CA ILE A 568 19.63 4.90 10.77
C ILE A 568 20.22 5.59 9.52
N GLU A 569 21.50 5.95 9.54
CA GLU A 569 22.17 6.60 8.40
C GLU A 569 22.19 5.69 7.17
N LYS A 570 22.57 4.41 7.33
CA LYS A 570 22.70 3.48 6.20
C LYS A 570 21.39 3.16 5.51
N LEU A 571 20.33 3.04 6.29
CA LEU A 571 18.97 2.82 5.78
C LEU A 571 18.28 4.12 5.38
N GLY A 572 18.78 5.29 5.81
CA GLY A 572 18.05 6.55 5.69
C GLY A 572 16.72 6.48 6.42
N LEU A 573 16.71 5.86 7.60
CA LEU A 573 15.50 5.69 8.40
C LEU A 573 15.05 7.06 8.95
N ALA A 574 13.85 7.46 8.60
CA ALA A 574 13.30 8.78 8.95
C ALA A 574 11.76 8.70 9.12
N PRO A 575 11.13 9.68 9.77
CA PRO A 575 9.68 9.80 9.77
C PRO A 575 9.11 9.71 8.37
N SER A 576 8.06 8.93 8.21
CA SER A 576 7.48 8.54 6.93
C SER A 576 6.42 9.54 6.44
N ASN A 577 6.32 9.71 5.13
CA ASN A 577 5.17 10.36 4.49
C ASN A 577 3.95 9.43 4.34
N ALA A 578 4.01 8.20 4.82
CA ALA A 578 2.90 7.25 4.68
C ALA A 578 1.62 7.79 5.33
N GLY A 579 0.56 7.87 4.54
CA GLY A 579 -0.74 8.38 4.98
C GLY A 579 -0.89 9.92 4.93
N VAL A 580 0.11 10.67 4.50
CA VAL A 580 -0.02 12.14 4.33
C VAL A 580 -1.20 12.47 3.42
N SER A 581 -1.37 11.76 2.31
CA SER A 581 -2.48 11.99 1.37
C SER A 581 -3.86 11.74 1.99
N SER A 582 -3.96 10.97 3.07
CA SER A 582 -5.24 10.69 3.74
C SER A 582 -5.68 11.80 4.70
N SER A 583 -4.79 12.70 5.11
CA SER A 583 -5.04 13.69 6.15
C SER A 583 -4.56 15.11 5.82
N ILE A 584 -3.92 15.31 4.68
CA ILE A 584 -3.46 16.63 4.26
C ILE A 584 -4.63 17.61 4.15
N SER A 585 -4.46 18.79 4.72
CA SER A 585 -5.45 19.86 4.68
C SER A 585 -4.76 21.23 4.67
N VAL A 586 -5.50 22.25 4.32
CA VAL A 586 -5.06 23.64 4.52
C VAL A 586 -5.22 23.98 5.99
N ARG A 587 -4.22 24.64 6.57
CA ARG A 587 -4.21 25.06 7.97
C ARG A 587 -5.46 25.87 8.33
N GLU A 588 -6.09 25.60 9.47
CA GLU A 588 -7.38 26.15 9.86
C GLU A 588 -7.35 27.68 9.99
N GLU A 589 -6.27 28.25 10.50
CA GLU A 589 -6.11 29.68 10.64
C GLU A 589 -6.14 30.40 9.28
N LEU A 590 -5.58 29.81 8.23
CA LEU A 590 -5.65 30.35 6.88
C LEU A 590 -7.05 30.24 6.29
N GLN A 591 -7.80 29.18 6.62
CA GLN A 591 -9.18 29.03 6.17
C GLN A 591 -10.12 30.05 6.81
N THR A 592 -9.94 30.31 8.10
CA THR A 592 -10.73 31.31 8.85
C THR A 592 -10.33 32.73 8.53
N THR A 593 -9.02 32.96 8.30
CA THR A 593 -8.45 34.29 8.03
C THR A 593 -7.52 34.24 6.82
N PRO A 594 -8.04 34.26 5.58
CA PRO A 594 -7.24 34.20 4.35
C PRO A 594 -6.19 35.29 4.20
N ALA A 595 -6.34 36.36 4.97
CA ALA A 595 -5.42 37.47 5.01
C ALA A 595 -4.05 37.11 5.62
N LEU A 596 -3.95 36.00 6.34
CA LEU A 596 -2.70 35.46 6.90
C LEU A 596 -1.82 34.72 5.89
N ILE A 597 -2.27 34.53 4.65
CA ILE A 597 -1.43 33.92 3.60
C ILE A 597 -0.21 34.82 3.37
N ALA A 598 0.99 34.23 3.55
CA ALA A 598 2.23 34.96 3.36
C ALA A 598 2.39 35.41 1.91
N ASN A 599 2.67 36.69 1.71
CA ASN A 599 2.83 37.29 0.38
C ASN A 599 4.25 37.82 0.14
N GLY A 600 4.93 38.25 1.19
CA GLY A 600 6.26 38.82 1.13
C GLY A 600 7.07 38.52 2.39
N SER A 601 8.26 39.10 2.49
CA SER A 601 9.11 39.03 3.67
C SER A 601 9.51 40.47 4.09
N PRO A 602 9.86 40.71 5.37
CA PRO A 602 10.41 41.99 5.82
C PRO A 602 11.65 42.35 4.99
N GLN A 603 11.73 43.61 4.60
CA GLN A 603 12.87 44.15 3.84
C GLN A 603 13.56 45.22 4.67
N TYR A 604 14.92 45.15 4.75
CA TYR A 604 15.70 46.15 5.44
C TYR A 604 15.86 47.40 4.61
N ASP A 605 15.38 48.54 5.13
CA ASP A 605 15.57 49.84 4.54
C ASP A 605 16.81 50.52 5.12
N VAL A 606 17.86 50.56 4.32
CA VAL A 606 19.14 51.19 4.71
C VAL A 606 19.01 52.67 5.10
N ALA A 607 18.02 53.38 4.53
CA ALA A 607 17.84 54.79 4.80
C ALA A 607 17.25 55.08 6.19
N SER A 608 16.31 54.25 6.66
CA SER A 608 15.75 54.35 8.01
C SER A 608 16.50 53.44 9.02
N SER A 609 17.33 52.51 8.55
CA SER A 609 17.95 51.48 9.37
C SER A 609 16.93 50.57 10.08
N GLU A 610 15.81 50.31 9.43
CA GLU A 610 14.68 49.52 9.97
C GLU A 610 14.19 48.51 8.94
N TYR A 611 13.62 47.41 9.44
CA TYR A 611 12.87 46.49 8.59
C TYR A 611 11.47 47.03 8.33
N LYS A 612 10.98 46.85 7.11
CA LYS A 612 9.66 47.32 6.68
C LYS A 612 8.90 46.20 5.97
N LEU A 613 7.59 46.22 6.16
CA LEU A 613 6.65 45.38 5.42
C LEU A 613 6.07 46.18 4.25
N ASN A 614 5.90 45.53 3.11
CA ASN A 614 5.31 46.14 1.92
C ASN A 614 4.08 45.33 1.48
N GLN A 615 2.92 46.00 1.48
CA GLN A 615 1.64 45.37 1.11
C GLN A 615 1.64 44.81 -0.32
N ALA A 616 2.38 45.43 -1.22
CA ALA A 616 2.50 44.97 -2.61
C ALA A 616 3.64 43.98 -2.83
N SER A 617 4.34 43.56 -1.76
CA SER A 617 5.37 42.52 -1.88
C SER A 617 4.76 41.20 -2.28
N ASN A 618 5.25 40.64 -3.34
CA ASN A 618 4.83 39.31 -3.85
C ASN A 618 6.00 38.34 -3.97
N THR A 619 7.08 38.58 -3.24
CA THR A 619 8.30 37.77 -3.31
C THR A 619 8.00 36.32 -2.94
N ILE A 620 7.37 36.06 -1.82
CA ILE A 620 6.99 34.72 -1.35
C ILE A 620 5.95 34.08 -2.26
N ALA A 621 4.94 34.87 -2.69
CA ALA A 621 3.94 34.38 -3.62
C ALA A 621 4.56 33.88 -4.95
N ASN A 622 5.55 34.59 -5.48
CA ASN A 622 6.28 34.20 -6.67
C ASN A 622 7.15 32.94 -6.45
N GLU A 623 7.79 32.80 -5.28
CA GLU A 623 8.56 31.59 -4.94
C GLU A 623 7.62 30.36 -4.82
N MET A 624 6.42 30.52 -4.23
CA MET A 624 5.42 29.45 -4.22
C MET A 624 4.97 29.01 -5.63
N VAL A 625 4.88 29.94 -6.60
CA VAL A 625 4.62 29.60 -8.00
C VAL A 625 5.72 28.72 -8.58
N LYS A 626 6.99 28.96 -8.23
CA LYS A 626 8.12 28.18 -8.73
C LYS A 626 8.05 26.72 -8.32
N VAL A 627 7.46 26.40 -7.17
CA VAL A 627 7.24 25.00 -6.75
C VAL A 627 6.53 24.17 -7.81
N PHE A 628 5.60 24.78 -8.54
CA PHE A 628 4.83 24.12 -9.60
C PHE A 628 5.51 24.16 -10.97
N THR A 629 6.32 25.19 -11.24
CA THR A 629 6.94 25.40 -12.56
C THR A 629 8.33 24.78 -12.65
N GLU A 630 9.03 24.64 -11.54
CA GLU A 630 10.33 24.01 -11.47
C GLU A 630 10.23 22.53 -11.11
N SER A 631 11.27 21.77 -11.46
CA SER A 631 11.33 20.35 -11.15
C SER A 631 11.58 20.12 -9.67
N GLN A 632 10.68 19.37 -9.04
CA GLN A 632 10.83 18.87 -7.67
C GLN A 632 11.45 17.47 -7.68
N SER A 633 12.14 17.12 -6.59
CA SER A 633 12.70 15.78 -6.42
C SER A 633 11.67 14.87 -5.75
N PHE A 634 11.33 13.78 -6.43
CA PHE A 634 10.47 12.72 -5.91
C PHE A 634 11.31 11.50 -5.62
N GLY A 635 11.11 10.91 -4.44
CA GLY A 635 11.71 9.63 -4.05
C GLY A 635 11.14 8.47 -4.87
N GLN A 636 11.77 7.31 -4.76
CA GLN A 636 11.18 6.08 -5.30
C GLN A 636 9.90 5.75 -4.53
N SER A 637 8.78 5.57 -5.23
CA SER A 637 7.47 5.32 -4.63
C SER A 637 6.68 4.31 -5.46
N GLY A 638 6.31 3.18 -4.85
CA GLY A 638 5.63 2.10 -5.55
C GLY A 638 6.41 1.64 -6.77
N THR A 639 5.78 1.64 -7.94
CA THR A 639 6.40 1.25 -9.22
C THR A 639 7.21 2.37 -9.87
N LEU A 640 7.13 3.63 -9.37
CA LEU A 640 7.87 4.76 -9.90
C LEU A 640 9.29 4.84 -9.31
N SER A 641 10.29 4.92 -10.17
CA SER A 641 11.66 5.24 -9.76
C SER A 641 11.76 6.70 -9.30
N SER A 642 12.77 7.01 -8.49
CA SER A 642 13.09 8.40 -8.15
C SER A 642 13.27 9.25 -9.42
N MET A 643 12.67 10.42 -9.42
CA MET A 643 12.70 11.33 -10.58
C MET A 643 12.67 12.79 -10.16
N SER A 644 13.15 13.67 -11.05
CA SER A 644 13.00 15.12 -10.91
C SER A 644 12.06 15.61 -11.99
N THR A 645 10.90 16.13 -11.58
CA THR A 645 9.84 16.59 -12.50
C THR A 645 8.91 17.58 -11.79
N THR A 646 7.98 18.20 -12.50
CA THR A 646 6.97 19.06 -11.88
C THR A 646 5.90 18.23 -11.15
N LEU A 647 5.22 18.83 -10.17
CA LEU A 647 4.11 18.20 -9.43
C LEU A 647 3.02 17.65 -10.36
N SER A 648 2.60 18.45 -11.36
CA SER A 648 1.57 18.04 -12.32
C SER A 648 2.04 16.87 -13.22
N ASN A 649 3.30 16.87 -13.66
CA ASN A 649 3.85 15.78 -14.44
C ASN A 649 3.99 14.48 -13.61
N TYR A 650 4.39 14.59 -12.34
CA TYR A 650 4.41 13.42 -11.46
C TYR A 650 3.02 12.81 -11.30
N ALA A 651 2.00 13.67 -11.04
CA ALA A 651 0.61 13.25 -10.94
C ALA A 651 0.11 12.57 -12.23
N SER A 652 0.42 13.13 -13.39
CA SER A 652 0.08 12.53 -14.68
C SER A 652 0.79 11.20 -14.94
N THR A 653 2.04 11.09 -14.49
CA THR A 653 2.86 9.87 -14.67
C THR A 653 2.28 8.69 -13.89
N PHE A 654 1.89 8.89 -12.63
CA PHE A 654 1.36 7.77 -11.86
C PHE A 654 -0.03 7.33 -12.36
N VAL A 655 -0.90 8.27 -12.77
CA VAL A 655 -2.19 7.95 -13.39
C VAL A 655 -1.97 7.18 -14.71
N GLY A 656 -1.04 7.63 -15.54
CA GLY A 656 -0.67 6.95 -16.80
C GLY A 656 -0.10 5.55 -16.57
N ASN A 657 0.63 5.33 -15.50
CA ASN A 657 1.15 4.00 -15.12
C ASN A 657 0.02 3.03 -14.83
N ILE A 658 -0.96 3.42 -14.02
CA ILE A 658 -2.11 2.57 -13.71
C ILE A 658 -2.91 2.25 -14.96
N ALA A 659 -3.13 3.22 -15.85
CA ALA A 659 -3.79 2.98 -17.14
C ALA A 659 -3.02 1.96 -18.00
N SER A 660 -1.68 2.03 -18.00
CA SER A 660 -0.83 1.05 -18.69
C SER A 660 -0.94 -0.35 -18.08
N GLU A 661 -0.88 -0.46 -16.75
CA GLU A 661 -1.04 -1.73 -16.01
C GLU A 661 -2.42 -2.34 -16.24
N THR A 662 -3.48 -1.53 -16.23
CA THR A 662 -4.86 -1.98 -16.52
C THR A 662 -4.97 -2.53 -17.95
N ASN A 663 -4.38 -1.85 -18.93
CA ASN A 663 -4.38 -2.29 -20.30
C ASN A 663 -3.61 -3.61 -20.50
N GLU A 664 -2.47 -3.78 -19.82
CA GLU A 664 -1.70 -5.02 -19.83
C GLU A 664 -2.46 -6.16 -19.15
N ALA A 665 -3.08 -5.91 -17.99
CA ALA A 665 -3.90 -6.88 -17.30
C ALA A 665 -5.11 -7.33 -18.14
N SER A 666 -5.78 -6.39 -18.81
CA SER A 666 -6.90 -6.67 -19.69
C SER A 666 -6.50 -7.53 -20.90
N LYS A 667 -5.35 -7.24 -21.52
CA LYS A 667 -4.80 -8.06 -22.61
C LYS A 667 -4.42 -9.45 -22.13
N THR A 668 -3.82 -9.54 -20.94
CA THR A 668 -3.45 -10.82 -20.34
C THR A 668 -4.70 -11.65 -20.03
N LEU A 669 -5.74 -11.04 -19.47
CA LEU A 669 -7.03 -11.69 -19.22
C LEU A 669 -7.64 -12.23 -20.51
N ALA A 670 -7.73 -11.41 -21.57
CA ALA A 670 -8.25 -11.83 -22.86
C ALA A 670 -7.45 -13.00 -23.47
N TYR A 671 -6.13 -12.95 -23.39
CA TYR A 671 -5.26 -14.03 -23.84
C TYR A 671 -5.48 -15.34 -23.08
N GLN A 672 -5.55 -15.27 -21.73
CA GLN A 672 -5.75 -16.45 -20.91
C GLN A 672 -7.14 -17.06 -21.10
N GLN A 673 -8.15 -16.23 -21.28
CA GLN A 673 -9.50 -16.68 -21.61
C GLN A 673 -9.55 -17.42 -22.94
N GLU A 674 -8.92 -16.88 -23.99
CA GLU A 674 -8.88 -17.53 -25.30
C GLU A 674 -8.09 -18.84 -25.27
N LEU A 675 -6.97 -18.87 -24.52
CA LEU A 675 -6.19 -20.08 -24.33
C LEU A 675 -7.02 -21.15 -23.62
N THR A 676 -7.72 -20.81 -22.55
CA THR A 676 -8.58 -21.73 -21.77
C THR A 676 -9.71 -22.28 -22.67
N ASN A 677 -10.36 -21.39 -23.43
CA ASN A 677 -11.41 -21.78 -24.39
C ASN A 677 -10.88 -22.71 -25.48
N SER A 678 -9.68 -22.44 -26.02
CA SER A 678 -9.05 -23.26 -27.06
C SER A 678 -8.71 -24.66 -26.54
N ILE A 679 -8.19 -24.77 -25.30
CA ILE A 679 -7.89 -26.05 -24.67
C ILE A 679 -9.18 -26.82 -24.38
N SER A 680 -10.22 -26.16 -23.84
CA SER A 680 -11.55 -26.74 -23.58
C SER A 680 -12.18 -27.27 -24.86
N THR A 681 -12.12 -26.52 -25.97
CA THR A 681 -12.62 -26.96 -27.27
C THR A 681 -11.86 -28.20 -27.77
N LYS A 682 -10.53 -28.23 -27.60
CA LYS A 682 -9.70 -29.36 -27.98
C LYS A 682 -9.98 -30.61 -27.13
N GLU A 683 -10.24 -30.40 -25.85
CA GLU A 683 -10.63 -31.46 -24.92
C GLU A 683 -12.00 -32.03 -25.29
N ALA A 684 -12.98 -31.19 -25.61
CA ALA A 684 -14.31 -31.59 -26.07
C ALA A 684 -14.22 -32.41 -27.37
N GLN A 685 -13.34 -32.05 -28.30
CA GLN A 685 -13.10 -32.84 -29.53
C GLN A 685 -12.52 -34.23 -29.31
N ILE A 686 -11.75 -34.43 -28.23
CA ILE A 686 -11.08 -35.73 -27.95
C ILE A 686 -11.89 -36.59 -26.97
N SER A 687 -12.44 -35.93 -25.94
CA SER A 687 -13.07 -36.60 -24.78
C SER A 687 -14.60 -36.48 -24.81
N GLY A 688 -15.16 -35.58 -25.59
CA GLY A 688 -16.60 -35.36 -25.71
C GLY A 688 -17.28 -36.40 -26.58
N VAL A 689 -18.58 -36.23 -26.73
CA VAL A 689 -19.47 -37.10 -27.53
C VAL A 689 -19.52 -36.60 -28.96
N ASP A 690 -19.18 -37.46 -29.93
CA ASP A 690 -19.43 -37.21 -31.35
C ASP A 690 -20.79 -37.78 -31.72
N MET A 691 -21.75 -36.93 -32.04
CA MET A 691 -23.11 -37.32 -32.36
C MET A 691 -23.21 -38.27 -33.59
N ASP A 692 -22.40 -38.05 -34.61
CA ASP A 692 -22.44 -38.84 -35.83
C ASP A 692 -21.87 -40.24 -35.56
N GLU A 693 -20.84 -40.34 -34.75
CA GLU A 693 -20.29 -41.63 -34.32
C GLU A 693 -21.26 -42.40 -33.43
N GLU A 694 -21.89 -41.74 -32.43
CA GLU A 694 -22.87 -42.38 -31.55
C GLU A 694 -24.12 -42.86 -32.32
N LEU A 695 -24.64 -42.07 -33.27
CA LEU A 695 -25.77 -42.47 -34.12
C LEU A 695 -25.41 -43.62 -35.03
N SER A 696 -24.17 -43.67 -35.56
CA SER A 696 -23.69 -44.79 -36.34
C SER A 696 -23.62 -46.07 -35.52
N GLN A 697 -23.10 -45.97 -34.26
CA GLN A 697 -23.05 -47.13 -33.34
C GLN A 697 -24.44 -47.57 -32.90
N LEU A 698 -25.38 -46.65 -32.70
CA LEU A 698 -26.77 -46.93 -32.36
C LEU A 698 -27.41 -47.83 -33.43
N ILE A 699 -27.23 -47.52 -34.72
CA ILE A 699 -27.72 -48.31 -35.85
C ILE A 699 -27.10 -49.73 -35.82
N VAL A 700 -25.79 -49.83 -35.60
CA VAL A 700 -25.08 -51.12 -35.53
C VAL A 700 -25.63 -52.04 -34.43
N PHE A 701 -25.84 -51.47 -33.20
CA PHE A 701 -26.35 -52.23 -32.06
C PHE A 701 -27.85 -52.52 -32.13
N GLN A 702 -28.65 -51.72 -32.88
CA GLN A 702 -30.04 -52.05 -33.18
C GLN A 702 -30.19 -53.21 -34.18
N GLN A 703 -29.21 -53.42 -35.02
CA GLN A 703 -29.20 -54.52 -36.03
C GLN A 703 -28.57 -55.80 -35.54
N SER A 704 -27.84 -55.78 -34.45
CA SER A 704 -27.17 -56.95 -33.84
C SER A 704 -28.04 -57.62 -32.78
#